data_265193f4ff6638af3a88f8dd418cdc44
#
_entry.id   265193f4ff6638af3a88f8dd418cdc44
#
_cell.length_a   1.000
_cell.length_b   1.000
_cell.length_c   1.000
_cell.angle_alpha   90.00
_cell.angle_beta   90.00
_cell.angle_gamma   90.00
#
_symmetry.space_group_name_H-M   'P 1'
#
loop_
_entity.id
_entity.type
_entity.pdbx_description
1 polymer ?
#
loop_
_entity_poly.entity_id
_entity_poly.type
_entity_poly.pdbx_seq_one_letter_code
_entity_poly.pdbx_strand_id
1 'polypeptide(L)'
;MENKFFLRLSFLAFAFLPFVLTAQSRKDRHLSSAEVLGVRADASVASAAPVQKLDTASIRRMGVTSTADALRRFAGVNLRDYGGAGGLKTVSVRGLGAQHTAVVYDGVTVSNAQQGQIDLGRFSLDRLAGVELHTADEGNLLVPVRQLGAATVVLRSWQPNAQNRGMHGAVALRHGSFGVWNPSVLLSQNWNGRTAVNVSADYYHGNNAYPFTVKNGVATHREKRLNSQMNDWTLEANAHHLLRRGQLSGKVFYVTNHRYLPGPVTLYVSGNNEHLTEQNAFVQLRWEQQYGRWNFFGAGKADWRESKYLDIAGRYPGGRLDQRYKQGEIYASAGASYVWQTLTAAVATDWFRNDLTSNLKVDNDVWRTSWLTSMTLRYAPRHFELTGRLVSSIFRNHATAGTEAAKNASQLSPSLSASWKLMSDQRAHLFVRAHYKEFFRVPTFTENYYYHLGNTHLKPERTQQLGAGVTFAGMLSARWQVQLTADGYVNRVWDKISSIPYNLFVWRTVNLGKVRAAGLDVALHSTWTLRNGQQLIGNGTYTYQRVTDRTDKTSEDYGKQLAYTPLHSGAVSMAWENPWVNAVVSMTAASKRWATNEHTVTTSVPAYADVNLGLYRTFRFRSFQLEARADLTNLFNHQYEVIRRYPMPGRAYRFSALLRW
;
A
#
# COMPACT_ATOMS: atom_id res chain seq x y z
N MET A 1 -30.15 16.00 18.10
CA MET A 1 -30.41 14.53 17.99
C MET A 1 -29.09 13.77 17.71
N GLU A 2 -27.98 14.19 18.31
CA GLU A 2 -26.62 13.79 17.90
C GLU A 2 -25.87 12.84 18.86
N ASN A 3 -26.46 12.43 19.98
CA ASN A 3 -25.69 11.67 20.99
C ASN A 3 -26.24 10.25 21.30
N LYS A 4 -27.14 9.70 20.50
CA LYS A 4 -27.76 8.39 20.83
C LYS A 4 -27.23 7.19 20.03
N PHE A 5 -26.42 7.40 19.01
CA PHE A 5 -25.94 6.28 18.16
C PHE A 5 -24.63 5.68 18.67
N PHE A 6 -23.77 6.47 19.28
CA PHE A 6 -22.47 5.99 19.80
C PHE A 6 -22.58 5.18 21.10
N LEU A 7 -23.62 5.37 21.89
CA LEU A 7 -23.79 4.66 23.19
C LEU A 7 -24.33 3.22 23.05
N ARG A 8 -24.84 2.82 21.87
CA ARG A 8 -25.37 1.46 21.67
C ARG A 8 -24.34 0.45 21.16
N LEU A 9 -23.19 0.89 20.67
CA LEU A 9 -22.09 -0.02 20.28
C LEU A 9 -21.17 -0.41 21.45
N SER A 10 -21.19 0.34 22.56
CA SER A 10 -20.31 0.09 23.71
C SER A 10 -20.77 -1.09 24.58
N PHE A 11 -21.95 -1.62 24.41
CA PHE A 11 -22.50 -2.70 25.26
C PHE A 11 -22.43 -4.11 24.67
N LEU A 12 -22.01 -4.28 23.43
CA LEU A 12 -21.90 -5.61 22.81
C LEU A 12 -20.50 -6.25 22.86
N ALA A 13 -19.50 -5.51 23.36
CA ALA A 13 -18.13 -5.99 23.43
C ALA A 13 -17.74 -6.70 24.75
N PHE A 14 -18.63 -6.76 25.76
CA PHE A 14 -18.25 -7.25 27.10
C PHE A 14 -18.91 -8.56 27.55
N ALA A 15 -19.59 -9.29 26.70
CA ALA A 15 -20.41 -10.44 27.11
C ALA A 15 -19.83 -11.83 26.74
N PHE A 16 -18.54 -11.99 26.43
CA PHE A 16 -17.94 -13.30 26.16
C PHE A 16 -16.60 -13.51 26.85
N LEU A 17 -16.65 -13.72 28.14
CA LEU A 17 -15.62 -14.44 28.89
C LEU A 17 -16.35 -15.38 29.86
N PRO A 18 -16.23 -16.71 29.75
CA PRO A 18 -15.53 -17.44 30.80
C PRO A 18 -14.71 -18.66 30.35
N PHE A 19 -13.56 -18.83 31.03
CA PHE A 19 -12.94 -20.07 31.50
C PHE A 19 -12.71 -21.24 30.54
N VAL A 20 -11.52 -21.83 30.51
CA VAL A 20 -10.94 -22.80 31.41
C VAL A 20 -9.51 -23.16 31.00
N LEU A 21 -8.59 -23.08 31.95
CA LEU A 21 -7.25 -23.66 31.89
C LEU A 21 -7.32 -25.18 32.07
N THR A 22 -6.86 -25.94 31.08
CA THR A 22 -6.29 -27.26 31.34
C THR A 22 -5.18 -27.54 30.34
N ALA A 23 -3.96 -27.55 30.84
CA ALA A 23 -2.79 -27.95 30.10
C ALA A 23 -2.71 -29.48 30.03
N GLN A 24 -2.70 -30.03 28.82
CA GLN A 24 -2.24 -31.43 28.60
C GLN A 24 -1.03 -31.40 27.64
N SER A 25 0.09 -31.83 28.20
CA SER A 25 1.36 -32.09 27.54
C SER A 25 1.24 -33.29 26.60
N ARG A 26 1.47 -33.13 25.30
CA ARG A 26 1.83 -34.21 24.39
C ARG A 26 3.20 -33.90 23.75
N LYS A 27 4.10 -34.87 23.92
CA LYS A 27 5.42 -34.88 23.26
C LYS A 27 5.24 -35.06 21.74
N ASP A 28 5.47 -34.04 20.99
CA ASP A 28 5.61 -34.16 19.53
C ASP A 28 7.06 -34.53 19.19
N ARG A 29 7.24 -35.71 18.61
CA ARG A 29 8.46 -36.09 17.93
C ARG A 29 8.56 -35.31 16.61
N HIS A 30 9.49 -34.40 16.52
CA HIS A 30 9.89 -33.80 15.26
C HIS A 30 10.53 -34.88 14.36
N LEU A 31 9.80 -35.33 13.37
CA LEU A 31 10.38 -35.93 12.18
C LEU A 31 11.02 -34.79 11.39
N SER A 32 12.32 -34.87 11.17
CA SER A 32 13.02 -33.99 10.24
C SER A 32 12.33 -34.12 8.88
N SER A 33 11.68 -33.04 8.43
CA SER A 33 11.18 -32.96 7.07
C SER A 33 12.36 -33.12 6.12
N ALA A 34 12.32 -34.14 5.29
CA ALA A 34 13.23 -34.22 4.16
C ALA A 34 13.03 -32.94 3.31
N GLU A 35 14.00 -32.05 3.31
CA GLU A 35 14.02 -30.92 2.39
C GLU A 35 14.10 -31.47 0.99
N VAL A 36 12.99 -31.45 0.28
CA VAL A 36 12.96 -31.64 -1.16
C VAL A 36 13.63 -30.41 -1.76
N LEU A 37 14.92 -30.53 -2.07
CA LEU A 37 15.72 -29.55 -2.80
C LEU A 37 15.20 -29.43 -4.24
N GLY A 38 14.09 -28.77 -4.41
CA GLY A 38 13.55 -28.39 -5.72
C GLY A 38 13.13 -26.94 -5.69
N VAL A 39 13.48 -26.14 -6.70
CA VAL A 39 12.91 -24.80 -6.87
C VAL A 39 11.45 -24.97 -7.22
N ARG A 40 10.58 -24.80 -6.24
CA ARG A 40 9.14 -24.71 -6.49
C ARG A 40 8.89 -23.32 -7.07
N ALA A 41 8.51 -23.25 -8.35
CA ALA A 41 8.07 -21.99 -8.93
C ALA A 41 6.87 -21.49 -8.11
N ASP A 42 7.06 -20.41 -7.37
CA ASP A 42 5.94 -19.73 -6.72
C ASP A 42 4.96 -19.27 -7.82
N ALA A 43 3.67 -19.29 -7.54
CA ALA A 43 2.63 -18.81 -8.48
C ALA A 43 2.91 -17.39 -8.98
N SER A 44 3.59 -16.56 -8.18
CA SER A 44 4.07 -15.24 -8.56
C SER A 44 5.10 -15.24 -9.71
N VAL A 45 5.93 -16.30 -9.81
CA VAL A 45 6.94 -16.44 -10.87
C VAL A 45 6.30 -16.82 -12.19
N ALA A 46 5.26 -17.65 -12.14
CA ALA A 46 4.52 -18.13 -13.31
C ALA A 46 3.43 -17.16 -13.81
N SER A 47 3.15 -16.12 -13.06
CA SER A 47 2.09 -15.16 -13.39
C SER A 47 2.37 -14.41 -14.68
N ALA A 48 1.35 -14.25 -15.52
CA ALA A 48 1.38 -13.37 -16.70
C ALA A 48 1.53 -11.88 -16.33
N ALA A 49 1.39 -11.54 -15.05
CA ALA A 49 1.58 -10.22 -14.50
C ALA A 49 2.77 -10.20 -13.53
N PRO A 50 3.56 -9.12 -13.46
CA PRO A 50 4.59 -8.96 -12.45
C PRO A 50 3.94 -8.86 -11.06
N VAL A 51 4.27 -9.80 -10.18
CA VAL A 51 3.86 -9.77 -8.77
C VAL A 51 5.11 -9.70 -7.90
N GLN A 52 5.22 -8.67 -7.09
CA GLN A 52 6.27 -8.53 -6.08
C GLN A 52 5.64 -8.77 -4.72
N LYS A 53 6.28 -9.60 -3.88
CA LYS A 53 5.73 -10.03 -2.60
C LYS A 53 6.77 -9.96 -1.50
N LEU A 54 6.37 -9.44 -0.35
CA LEU A 54 7.13 -9.46 0.90
C LEU A 54 6.28 -10.13 1.97
N ASP A 55 6.70 -11.30 2.41
CA ASP A 55 6.15 -11.97 3.58
C ASP A 55 6.78 -11.45 4.88
N THR A 56 6.31 -11.89 6.02
CA THR A 56 6.81 -11.48 7.34
C THR A 56 8.32 -11.74 7.51
N ALA A 57 8.85 -12.83 6.92
CA ALA A 57 10.26 -13.16 6.99
C ALA A 57 11.09 -12.18 6.14
N SER A 58 10.66 -11.90 4.91
CA SER A 58 11.29 -10.93 4.00
C SER A 58 11.26 -9.51 4.58
N ILE A 59 10.12 -9.09 5.16
CA ILE A 59 9.97 -7.80 5.84
C ILE A 59 11.06 -7.65 6.94
N ARG A 60 11.26 -8.70 7.74
CA ARG A 60 12.27 -8.73 8.79
C ARG A 60 13.69 -8.69 8.24
N ARG A 61 13.99 -9.53 7.22
CA ARG A 61 15.30 -9.65 6.57
C ARG A 61 15.69 -8.40 5.78
N MET A 62 14.74 -7.58 5.37
CA MET A 62 15.01 -6.33 4.65
C MET A 62 15.11 -5.11 5.57
N GLY A 63 14.94 -5.26 6.87
CA GLY A 63 14.98 -4.14 7.82
C GLY A 63 13.84 -3.14 7.65
N VAL A 64 12.69 -3.59 7.16
CA VAL A 64 11.52 -2.76 6.91
C VAL A 64 10.90 -2.30 8.22
N THR A 65 10.54 -1.01 8.29
CA THR A 65 10.09 -0.37 9.54
C THR A 65 8.62 0.07 9.51
N SER A 66 8.02 0.17 8.34
CA SER A 66 6.62 0.53 8.15
C SER A 66 6.07 -0.06 6.85
N THR A 67 4.75 -0.11 6.69
CA THR A 67 4.10 -0.57 5.44
C THR A 67 4.52 0.29 4.23
N ALA A 68 4.67 1.60 4.41
CA ALA A 68 5.18 2.47 3.37
C ALA A 68 6.65 2.17 3.00
N ASP A 69 7.49 1.83 3.99
CA ASP A 69 8.87 1.41 3.75
C ASP A 69 8.94 0.04 3.04
N ALA A 70 8.02 -0.90 3.35
CA ALA A 70 7.89 -2.15 2.61
C ALA A 70 7.66 -1.90 1.11
N LEU A 71 6.73 -1.01 0.79
CA LEU A 71 6.40 -0.67 -0.59
C LEU A 71 7.53 0.06 -1.32
N ARG A 72 8.33 0.85 -0.62
CA ARG A 72 9.54 1.49 -1.18
C ARG A 72 10.57 0.46 -1.68
N ARG A 73 10.51 -0.79 -1.17
CA ARG A 73 11.40 -1.89 -1.56
C ARG A 73 10.97 -2.59 -2.85
N PHE A 74 9.81 -2.27 -3.40
CA PHE A 74 9.35 -2.81 -4.68
C PHE A 74 9.86 -1.98 -5.85
N ALA A 75 10.24 -2.66 -6.93
CA ALA A 75 10.58 -2.01 -8.19
C ALA A 75 9.34 -1.34 -8.81
N GLY A 76 9.52 -0.22 -9.47
CA GLY A 76 8.43 0.56 -10.08
C GLY A 76 7.69 1.48 -9.10
N VAL A 77 8.02 1.44 -7.80
CA VAL A 77 7.36 2.22 -6.77
C VAL A 77 8.10 3.52 -6.48
N ASN A 78 7.35 4.61 -6.46
CA ASN A 78 7.80 5.91 -5.98
C ASN A 78 6.95 6.32 -4.76
N LEU A 79 7.57 6.36 -3.59
CA LEU A 79 6.93 6.79 -2.34
C LEU A 79 7.07 8.30 -2.18
N ARG A 80 5.94 8.99 -1.98
CA ARG A 80 5.91 10.38 -1.53
C ARG A 80 5.75 10.40 -0.02
N ASP A 81 6.74 10.94 0.68
CA ASP A 81 6.79 11.07 2.14
C ASP A 81 6.92 12.55 2.53
N TYR A 82 5.92 13.05 3.23
CA TYR A 82 5.84 14.45 3.65
C TYR A 82 6.46 14.69 5.04
N GLY A 83 7.60 14.07 5.29
CA GLY A 83 8.42 14.37 6.48
C GLY A 83 8.27 13.37 7.62
N GLY A 84 8.67 12.13 7.43
CA GLY A 84 8.84 11.14 8.49
C GLY A 84 7.53 10.55 9.04
N ALA A 85 7.45 10.25 10.34
CA ALA A 85 6.38 9.46 10.92
C ALA A 85 5.00 10.12 10.81
N GLY A 86 4.88 11.41 11.07
CA GLY A 86 3.62 12.17 11.00
C GLY A 86 3.20 12.59 9.59
N GLY A 87 4.07 12.44 8.58
CA GLY A 87 3.80 12.82 7.20
C GLY A 87 2.87 11.85 6.47
N LEU A 88 2.07 12.38 5.55
CA LEU A 88 1.29 11.59 4.60
C LEU A 88 2.24 10.72 3.75
N LYS A 89 1.89 9.44 3.57
CA LYS A 89 2.67 8.50 2.76
C LYS A 89 1.82 7.90 1.66
N THR A 90 2.08 8.31 0.43
CA THR A 90 1.37 7.81 -0.75
C THR A 90 2.32 7.16 -1.74
N VAL A 91 1.80 6.17 -2.46
CA VAL A 91 2.57 5.37 -3.42
C VAL A 91 2.05 5.63 -4.82
N SER A 92 2.95 5.97 -5.74
CA SER A 92 2.72 5.95 -7.18
C SER A 92 3.52 4.82 -7.82
N VAL A 93 2.94 4.18 -8.83
CA VAL A 93 3.53 3.02 -9.49
C VAL A 93 3.75 3.33 -10.97
N ARG A 94 4.96 3.07 -11.48
CA ARG A 94 5.31 3.22 -12.90
C ARG A 94 4.95 4.60 -13.50
N GLY A 95 5.16 5.67 -12.74
CA GLY A 95 4.87 7.05 -13.16
C GLY A 95 3.40 7.44 -13.17
N LEU A 96 2.51 6.58 -12.71
CA LEU A 96 1.08 6.89 -12.53
C LEU A 96 0.84 7.41 -11.11
N GLY A 97 0.00 8.42 -10.98
CA GLY A 97 -0.30 9.05 -9.67
C GLY A 97 -0.87 8.06 -8.66
N ALA A 98 -0.81 8.40 -7.38
CA ALA A 98 -1.30 7.55 -6.30
C ALA A 98 -2.80 7.21 -6.41
N GLN A 99 -3.59 8.04 -7.07
CA GLN A 99 -5.01 7.82 -7.35
C GLN A 99 -5.26 6.65 -8.32
N HIS A 100 -4.22 6.19 -9.04
CA HIS A 100 -4.29 5.04 -9.93
C HIS A 100 -3.90 3.71 -9.25
N THR A 101 -3.49 3.76 -7.98
CA THR A 101 -3.07 2.59 -7.22
C THR A 101 -4.18 2.16 -6.26
N ALA A 102 -4.77 1.00 -6.49
CA ALA A 102 -5.72 0.41 -5.56
C ALA A 102 -5.00 -0.15 -4.33
N VAL A 103 -5.60 -0.04 -3.15
CA VAL A 103 -5.16 -0.69 -1.93
C VAL A 103 -6.22 -1.69 -1.51
N VAL A 104 -5.83 -2.94 -1.37
CA VAL A 104 -6.69 -4.06 -1.01
C VAL A 104 -6.26 -4.58 0.36
N TYR A 105 -7.21 -4.72 1.28
CA TYR A 105 -6.97 -5.31 2.58
C TYR A 105 -7.83 -6.56 2.75
N ASP A 106 -7.18 -7.72 2.84
CA ASP A 106 -7.81 -9.05 2.89
C ASP A 106 -8.88 -9.26 1.80
N GLY A 107 -8.53 -8.89 0.56
CA GLY A 107 -9.34 -9.13 -0.62
C GLY A 107 -10.47 -8.13 -0.86
N VAL A 108 -10.60 -7.07 -0.05
CA VAL A 108 -11.57 -5.98 -0.25
C VAL A 108 -10.85 -4.65 -0.40
N THR A 109 -11.25 -3.84 -1.36
CA THR A 109 -10.62 -2.54 -1.64
C THR A 109 -10.89 -1.54 -0.53
N VAL A 110 -9.83 -0.94 0.01
CA VAL A 110 -9.88 0.25 0.87
C VAL A 110 -9.98 1.48 -0.02
N SER A 111 -10.90 2.37 0.25
CA SER A 111 -11.17 3.51 -0.59
C SER A 111 -11.18 4.83 0.16
N ASN A 112 -10.90 5.89 -0.57
CA ASN A 112 -11.07 7.28 -0.16
C ASN A 112 -11.62 8.06 -1.37
N ALA A 113 -12.94 8.19 -1.45
CA ALA A 113 -13.59 8.86 -2.57
C ALA A 113 -13.31 10.37 -2.60
N GLN A 114 -13.00 10.96 -1.44
CA GLN A 114 -12.67 12.38 -1.33
C GLN A 114 -11.36 12.69 -2.06
N GLN A 115 -10.27 11.99 -1.73
CA GLN A 115 -8.92 12.30 -2.23
C GLN A 115 -8.42 11.32 -3.29
N GLY A 116 -9.03 10.13 -3.40
CA GLY A 116 -8.64 9.09 -4.35
C GLY A 116 -7.33 8.37 -4.01
N GLN A 117 -6.72 8.66 -2.87
CA GLN A 117 -5.45 8.07 -2.44
C GLN A 117 -5.51 7.61 -0.99
N ILE A 118 -4.76 6.57 -0.66
CA ILE A 118 -4.74 5.96 0.66
C ILE A 118 -3.41 6.27 1.35
N ASP A 119 -3.48 6.76 2.59
CA ASP A 119 -2.31 6.86 3.46
C ASP A 119 -1.91 5.46 3.96
N LEU A 120 -0.77 4.98 3.48
CA LEU A 120 -0.24 3.66 3.82
C LEU A 120 0.43 3.63 5.20
N GLY A 121 0.67 4.80 5.81
CA GLY A 121 1.19 4.91 7.16
C GLY A 121 0.25 4.39 8.24
N ARG A 122 -1.05 4.28 7.95
CA ARG A 122 -2.08 3.81 8.89
C ARG A 122 -2.11 2.27 9.08
N PHE A 123 -1.42 1.50 8.24
CA PHE A 123 -1.40 0.05 8.35
C PHE A 123 -0.14 -0.42 9.08
N SER A 124 -0.30 -1.01 10.25
CA SER A 124 0.82 -1.55 11.03
C SER A 124 1.33 -2.85 10.44
N LEU A 125 2.66 -2.96 10.28
CA LEU A 125 3.31 -4.18 9.80
C LEU A 125 3.10 -5.39 10.71
N ASP A 126 2.88 -5.18 12.01
CA ASP A 126 2.74 -6.28 12.98
C ASP A 126 1.52 -7.16 12.74
N ARG A 127 0.51 -6.57 12.11
CA ARG A 127 -0.73 -7.26 11.77
C ARG A 127 -0.70 -7.89 10.39
N LEU A 128 0.32 -7.57 9.59
CA LEU A 128 0.42 -8.08 8.23
C LEU A 128 1.22 -9.37 8.15
N ALA A 129 0.66 -10.37 7.49
CA ALA A 129 1.36 -11.56 7.04
C ALA A 129 2.19 -11.30 5.77
N GLY A 130 1.82 -10.28 5.01
CA GLY A 130 2.52 -9.91 3.79
C GLY A 130 1.96 -8.67 3.11
N VAL A 131 2.81 -8.13 2.23
CA VAL A 131 2.49 -7.02 1.33
C VAL A 131 2.85 -7.46 -0.08
N GLU A 132 1.92 -7.27 -1.02
CA GLU A 132 2.12 -7.61 -2.43
C GLU A 132 1.86 -6.39 -3.31
N LEU A 133 2.56 -6.30 -4.42
CA LEU A 133 2.33 -5.31 -5.47
C LEU A 133 2.07 -6.02 -6.79
N HIS A 134 0.91 -5.78 -7.38
CA HIS A 134 0.50 -6.27 -8.68
C HIS A 134 0.48 -5.10 -9.66
N THR A 135 1.25 -5.17 -10.75
CA THR A 135 1.40 -4.08 -11.73
C THR A 135 0.70 -4.35 -13.06
N ALA A 136 0.02 -5.48 -13.18
CA ALA A 136 -0.86 -5.84 -14.28
C ALA A 136 -1.97 -6.76 -13.76
N ASP A 137 -2.81 -7.29 -14.63
CA ASP A 137 -3.90 -8.19 -14.23
C ASP A 137 -3.33 -9.49 -13.65
N GLU A 138 -3.82 -9.86 -12.46
CA GLU A 138 -3.39 -11.05 -11.74
C GLU A 138 -3.75 -12.35 -12.47
N GLY A 139 -2.96 -13.40 -12.19
CA GLY A 139 -3.34 -14.78 -12.56
C GLY A 139 -4.64 -15.26 -11.87
N ASN A 140 -5.09 -14.58 -10.82
CA ASN A 140 -6.41 -14.82 -10.22
C ASN A 140 -7.50 -14.14 -11.05
N LEU A 141 -8.33 -14.93 -11.73
CA LEU A 141 -9.40 -14.43 -12.61
C LEU A 141 -10.61 -13.93 -11.81
N LEU A 142 -10.79 -14.45 -10.61
CA LEU A 142 -11.97 -14.22 -9.78
C LEU A 142 -11.66 -13.24 -8.65
N VAL A 143 -11.51 -11.97 -9.02
CA VAL A 143 -11.27 -10.85 -8.10
C VAL A 143 -12.33 -9.77 -8.25
N PRO A 144 -12.62 -9.00 -7.20
CA PRO A 144 -13.45 -7.80 -7.32
C PRO A 144 -12.96 -6.86 -8.42
N VAL A 145 -13.88 -6.34 -9.23
CA VAL A 145 -13.55 -5.56 -10.43
C VAL A 145 -12.81 -4.26 -10.08
N ARG A 146 -13.11 -3.67 -8.93
CA ARG A 146 -12.46 -2.46 -8.42
C ARG A 146 -10.95 -2.62 -8.15
N GLN A 147 -10.46 -3.86 -8.05
CA GLN A 147 -9.02 -4.16 -7.88
C GLN A 147 -8.26 -4.09 -9.21
N LEU A 148 -8.95 -4.05 -10.34
CA LEU A 148 -8.38 -4.08 -11.68
C LEU A 148 -7.91 -2.69 -12.15
N GLY A 149 -7.25 -1.93 -11.27
CA GLY A 149 -6.65 -0.61 -11.57
C GLY A 149 -5.29 -0.70 -12.27
N ALA A 150 -4.55 0.41 -12.30
CA ALA A 150 -3.21 0.47 -12.88
C ALA A 150 -2.20 -0.41 -12.15
N ALA A 151 -2.29 -0.38 -10.82
CA ALA A 151 -1.54 -1.22 -9.91
C ALA A 151 -2.38 -1.49 -8.67
N THR A 152 -2.10 -2.59 -8.00
CA THR A 152 -2.81 -3.00 -6.79
C THR A 152 -1.81 -3.37 -5.70
N VAL A 153 -1.88 -2.67 -4.58
CA VAL A 153 -1.19 -3.03 -3.34
C VAL A 153 -2.12 -3.93 -2.54
N VAL A 154 -1.70 -5.15 -2.27
CA VAL A 154 -2.46 -6.13 -1.47
C VAL A 154 -1.81 -6.26 -0.11
N LEU A 155 -2.57 -5.94 0.93
CA LEU A 155 -2.22 -6.13 2.32
C LEU A 155 -2.95 -7.36 2.85
N ARG A 156 -2.21 -8.31 3.39
CA ARG A 156 -2.77 -9.52 3.99
C ARG A 156 -2.56 -9.48 5.49
N SER A 157 -3.63 -9.56 6.27
CA SER A 157 -3.51 -9.66 7.72
C SER A 157 -2.99 -11.04 8.13
N TRP A 158 -2.36 -11.08 9.30
CA TRP A 158 -1.95 -12.34 9.89
C TRP A 158 -3.18 -13.21 10.21
N GLN A 159 -3.11 -14.48 9.84
CA GLN A 159 -4.15 -15.48 10.11
C GLN A 159 -3.53 -16.66 10.83
N PRO A 160 -4.20 -17.22 11.85
CA PRO A 160 -3.73 -18.42 12.53
C PRO A 160 -3.74 -19.59 11.54
N ASN A 161 -2.67 -20.40 11.59
CA ASN A 161 -2.63 -21.63 10.81
C ASN A 161 -3.70 -22.59 11.35
N ALA A 162 -4.43 -23.26 10.45
CA ALA A 162 -5.43 -24.25 10.79
C ALA A 162 -4.88 -25.40 11.68
N GLN A 163 -3.59 -25.69 11.58
CA GLN A 163 -2.91 -26.71 12.40
C GLN A 163 -2.66 -26.24 13.84
N ASN A 164 -2.54 -24.95 14.09
CA ASN A 164 -2.28 -24.37 15.40
C ASN A 164 -3.59 -24.12 16.14
N ARG A 165 -4.12 -25.14 16.78
CA ARG A 165 -5.31 -25.04 17.63
C ARG A 165 -4.97 -24.40 18.97
N GLY A 166 -5.95 -23.76 19.59
CA GLY A 166 -5.82 -23.12 20.90
C GLY A 166 -5.63 -21.62 20.82
N MET A 167 -5.20 -21.08 21.94
CA MET A 167 -4.95 -19.65 22.11
C MET A 167 -3.50 -19.33 21.79
N HIS A 168 -3.29 -18.34 20.97
CA HIS A 168 -1.98 -17.81 20.61
C HIS A 168 -1.99 -16.29 20.77
N GLY A 169 -0.85 -15.72 21.09
CA GLY A 169 -0.76 -14.29 21.27
C GLY A 169 0.61 -13.74 20.89
N ALA A 170 0.61 -12.45 20.64
CA ALA A 170 1.84 -11.69 20.46
C ALA A 170 1.69 -10.33 21.15
N VAL A 171 2.73 -9.92 21.86
CA VAL A 171 2.87 -8.57 22.40
C VAL A 171 4.15 -7.98 21.88
N ALA A 172 4.07 -6.82 21.24
CA ALA A 172 5.25 -6.08 20.81
C ALA A 172 5.33 -4.74 21.53
N LEU A 173 6.54 -4.37 21.89
CA LEU A 173 6.87 -3.06 22.43
C LEU A 173 7.99 -2.46 21.59
N ARG A 174 7.79 -1.25 21.07
CA ARG A 174 8.80 -0.50 20.35
C ARG A 174 9.02 0.84 20.99
N HIS A 175 10.28 1.18 21.11
CA HIS A 175 10.72 2.49 21.56
C HIS A 175 11.80 3.00 20.62
N GLY A 176 11.83 4.31 20.38
CA GLY A 176 12.81 4.88 19.47
C GLY A 176 13.06 6.36 19.67
N SER A 177 13.97 6.88 18.84
CA SER A 177 14.28 8.30 18.76
C SER A 177 13.02 9.14 18.61
N PHE A 178 13.09 10.40 19.04
CA PHE A 178 12.03 11.41 18.89
C PHE A 178 10.76 11.11 19.70
N GLY A 179 10.91 10.41 20.83
CA GLY A 179 9.82 10.10 21.74
C GLY A 179 8.83 9.07 21.23
N VAL A 180 9.28 8.18 20.34
CA VAL A 180 8.39 7.14 19.77
C VAL A 180 8.14 6.03 20.77
N TRP A 181 6.85 5.73 20.97
CA TRP A 181 6.32 4.57 21.70
C TRP A 181 5.27 3.90 20.83
N ASN A 182 5.41 2.59 20.65
CA ASN A 182 4.44 1.82 19.85
C ASN A 182 4.25 0.41 20.42
N PRO A 183 3.41 0.26 21.45
CA PRO A 183 2.96 -1.04 21.91
C PRO A 183 1.89 -1.61 20.98
N SER A 184 1.92 -2.93 20.79
CA SER A 184 0.87 -3.65 20.08
C SER A 184 0.58 -5.01 20.74
N VAL A 185 -0.66 -5.47 20.61
CA VAL A 185 -1.12 -6.76 21.08
C VAL A 185 -1.93 -7.44 19.98
N LEU A 186 -1.71 -8.75 19.82
CA LEU A 186 -2.49 -9.64 18.98
C LEU A 186 -2.87 -10.86 19.81
N LEU A 187 -4.15 -11.16 19.88
CA LEU A 187 -4.69 -12.37 20.49
C LEU A 187 -5.45 -13.16 19.44
N SER A 188 -5.26 -14.44 19.39
CA SER A 188 -5.90 -15.33 18.44
C SER A 188 -6.38 -16.59 19.11
N GLN A 189 -7.60 -17.00 18.78
CA GLN A 189 -8.17 -18.27 19.20
C GLN A 189 -8.58 -19.10 17.98
N ASN A 190 -8.09 -20.32 17.92
CA ASN A 190 -8.47 -21.31 16.91
C ASN A 190 -9.10 -22.52 17.63
N TRP A 191 -10.43 -22.68 17.49
CA TRP A 191 -11.17 -23.71 18.28
C TRP A 191 -11.02 -25.12 17.72
N ASN A 192 -11.07 -25.29 16.41
CA ASN A 192 -11.20 -26.61 15.79
C ASN A 192 -10.38 -26.81 14.52
N GLY A 193 -9.45 -25.92 14.24
CA GLY A 193 -8.70 -25.89 12.99
C GLY A 193 -9.49 -25.36 11.78
N ARG A 194 -10.77 -25.02 11.98
CA ARG A 194 -11.64 -24.46 10.95
C ARG A 194 -12.10 -23.04 11.25
N THR A 195 -12.33 -22.75 12.53
CA THR A 195 -12.82 -21.44 12.97
C THR A 195 -11.78 -20.79 13.83
N ALA A 196 -11.36 -19.61 13.42
CA ALA A 196 -10.39 -18.81 14.15
C ALA A 196 -10.84 -17.35 14.20
N VAL A 197 -10.58 -16.72 15.33
CA VAL A 197 -10.77 -15.27 15.52
C VAL A 197 -9.47 -14.70 16.03
N ASN A 198 -9.10 -13.54 15.54
CA ASN A 198 -8.01 -12.76 16.12
C ASN A 198 -8.47 -11.32 16.39
N VAL A 199 -7.95 -10.75 17.45
CA VAL A 199 -8.17 -9.34 17.84
C VAL A 199 -6.82 -8.71 18.06
N SER A 200 -6.63 -7.51 17.55
CA SER A 200 -5.40 -6.75 17.73
C SER A 200 -5.67 -5.30 18.07
N ALA A 201 -4.79 -4.74 18.88
CA ALA A 201 -4.72 -3.33 19.18
C ALA A 201 -3.29 -2.82 18.98
N ASP A 202 -3.16 -1.65 18.41
CA ASP A 202 -1.88 -0.99 18.16
C ASP A 202 -2.01 0.48 18.56
N TYR A 203 -1.07 0.97 19.35
CA TYR A 203 -0.99 2.37 19.72
C TYR A 203 0.35 2.94 19.29
N TYR A 204 0.34 4.05 18.63
CA TYR A 204 1.53 4.81 18.28
C TYR A 204 1.48 6.18 18.94
N HIS A 205 2.55 6.54 19.63
CA HIS A 205 2.81 7.89 20.13
C HIS A 205 4.20 8.31 19.66
N GLY A 206 4.35 9.54 19.19
CA GLY A 206 5.65 10.12 18.87
C GLY A 206 5.60 11.65 18.88
N ASN A 207 6.59 12.27 19.50
CA ASN A 207 6.80 13.71 19.38
C ASN A 207 7.29 14.06 17.97
N ASN A 208 8.04 13.15 17.35
CA ASN A 208 8.60 13.26 15.98
C ASN A 208 9.39 14.57 15.75
N ALA A 209 9.87 15.19 16.81
CA ALA A 209 10.59 16.45 16.81
C ALA A 209 12.10 16.21 16.56
N TYR A 210 12.45 15.88 15.33
CA TYR A 210 13.84 15.61 14.93
C TYR A 210 14.59 16.88 14.51
N PRO A 211 15.92 16.93 14.71
CA PRO A 211 16.76 18.00 14.23
C PRO A 211 16.95 17.91 12.70
N PHE A 212 16.99 19.06 12.05
CA PHE A 212 17.34 19.19 10.64
C PHE A 212 18.14 20.47 10.39
N THR A 213 18.69 20.59 9.20
CA THR A 213 19.52 21.74 8.80
C THR A 213 18.82 22.56 7.71
N VAL A 214 18.70 23.83 7.91
CA VAL A 214 18.19 24.79 6.92
C VAL A 214 19.35 25.57 6.34
N LYS A 215 19.40 25.67 5.01
CA LYS A 215 20.35 26.51 4.30
C LYS A 215 19.67 27.80 3.84
N ASN A 216 20.25 28.94 4.20
CA ASN A 216 19.84 30.26 3.74
C ASN A 216 21.05 30.96 3.10
N GLY A 217 21.17 30.86 1.77
CA GLY A 217 22.37 31.27 1.08
C GLY A 217 23.58 30.45 1.54
N VAL A 218 24.59 31.12 2.09
CA VAL A 218 25.79 30.49 2.68
C VAL A 218 25.62 30.10 4.15
N ALA A 219 24.62 30.66 4.84
CA ALA A 219 24.36 30.38 6.24
C ALA A 219 23.62 29.05 6.41
N THR A 220 24.01 28.31 7.45
CA THR A 220 23.43 27.02 7.80
C THR A 220 22.94 27.09 9.24
N HIS A 221 21.66 26.85 9.46
CA HIS A 221 21.03 26.84 10.78
C HIS A 221 20.53 25.43 11.11
N ARG A 222 20.70 25.02 12.37
CA ARG A 222 20.15 23.77 12.89
C ARG A 222 18.84 24.08 13.62
N GLU A 223 17.78 23.44 13.18
CA GLU A 223 16.44 23.60 13.73
C GLU A 223 15.85 22.26 14.17
N LYS A 224 14.73 22.29 14.89
CA LYS A 224 13.93 21.10 15.21
C LYS A 224 12.60 21.15 14.47
N ARG A 225 12.13 20.02 14.03
CA ARG A 225 10.82 19.86 13.42
C ARG A 225 9.75 20.04 14.51
N LEU A 226 9.11 21.20 14.57
CA LEU A 226 8.03 21.51 15.48
C LEU A 226 6.68 21.09 14.90
N ASN A 227 5.65 21.03 15.73
CA ASN A 227 4.29 20.67 15.33
C ASN A 227 4.23 19.34 14.55
N SER A 228 4.85 18.28 15.10
CA SER A 228 5.02 16.98 14.46
C SER A 228 4.51 15.81 15.30
N GLN A 229 3.86 16.08 16.43
CA GLN A 229 3.32 15.08 17.34
C GLN A 229 2.24 14.25 16.62
N MET A 230 2.19 12.98 16.99
CA MET A 230 1.21 12.04 16.43
C MET A 230 0.77 11.05 17.49
N ASN A 231 -0.53 10.77 17.54
CA ASN A 231 -1.15 9.74 18.36
C ASN A 231 -2.13 8.96 17.51
N ASP A 232 -1.90 7.65 17.40
CA ASP A 232 -2.75 6.75 16.61
C ASP A 232 -3.19 5.58 17.47
N TRP A 233 -4.47 5.24 17.36
CA TRP A 233 -5.01 3.96 17.80
C TRP A 233 -5.54 3.20 16.62
N THR A 234 -5.20 1.92 16.53
CA THR A 234 -5.81 1.02 15.56
C THR A 234 -6.30 -0.22 16.27
N LEU A 235 -7.56 -0.57 16.04
CA LEU A 235 -8.20 -1.77 16.55
C LEU A 235 -8.67 -2.62 15.35
N GLU A 236 -8.44 -3.91 15.43
CA GLU A 236 -8.84 -4.83 14.37
C GLU A 236 -9.31 -6.14 14.97
N ALA A 237 -10.42 -6.66 14.43
CA ALA A 237 -10.90 -8.00 14.71
C ALA A 237 -11.13 -8.74 13.39
N ASN A 238 -10.64 -9.97 13.31
CA ASN A 238 -10.81 -10.83 12.14
C ASN A 238 -11.41 -12.15 12.57
N ALA A 239 -12.34 -12.66 11.78
CA ALA A 239 -12.91 -13.99 11.93
C ALA A 239 -12.72 -14.78 10.64
N HIS A 240 -12.30 -16.02 10.74
CA HIS A 240 -12.10 -16.92 9.61
C HIS A 240 -12.78 -18.25 9.88
N HIS A 241 -13.52 -18.72 8.89
CA HIS A 241 -14.14 -20.02 8.94
C HIS A 241 -13.87 -20.81 7.65
N LEU A 242 -13.20 -21.94 7.77
CA LEU A 242 -12.95 -22.84 6.66
C LEU A 242 -14.17 -23.70 6.40
N LEU A 243 -14.76 -23.53 5.24
CA LEU A 243 -15.82 -24.38 4.71
C LEU A 243 -15.21 -25.66 4.10
N ARG A 244 -16.04 -26.60 3.69
CA ARG A 244 -15.56 -27.87 3.10
C ARG A 244 -14.67 -27.66 1.86
N ARG A 245 -14.99 -26.68 1.01
CA ARG A 245 -14.23 -26.29 -0.19
C ARG A 245 -14.27 -24.79 -0.39
N GLY A 246 -14.01 -24.03 0.67
CA GLY A 246 -14.10 -22.58 0.61
C GLY A 246 -13.75 -21.97 1.95
N GLN A 247 -14.02 -20.68 2.06
CA GLN A 247 -13.80 -19.93 3.30
C GLN A 247 -14.79 -18.76 3.43
N LEU A 248 -15.06 -18.42 4.67
CA LEU A 248 -15.76 -17.20 5.06
C LEU A 248 -14.82 -16.39 5.93
N SER A 249 -14.64 -15.13 5.64
CA SER A 249 -13.84 -14.21 6.45
C SER A 249 -14.59 -12.93 6.72
N GLY A 250 -14.47 -12.44 7.94
CA GLY A 250 -15.02 -11.17 8.38
C GLY A 250 -13.94 -10.32 9.03
N LYS A 251 -14.05 -9.01 8.89
CA LYS A 251 -13.13 -8.04 9.51
C LYS A 251 -13.92 -6.85 10.01
N VAL A 252 -13.54 -6.40 11.21
CA VAL A 252 -13.89 -5.09 11.76
C VAL A 252 -12.58 -4.33 11.95
N PHE A 253 -12.54 -3.11 11.48
CA PHE A 253 -11.37 -2.25 11.54
C PHE A 253 -11.76 -0.87 12.06
N TYR A 254 -11.01 -0.34 12.98
CA TYR A 254 -11.14 1.03 13.48
C TYR A 254 -9.77 1.67 13.64
N VAL A 255 -9.62 2.88 13.15
CA VAL A 255 -8.44 3.70 13.37
C VAL A 255 -8.87 5.11 13.75
N THR A 256 -8.20 5.68 14.75
CA THR A 256 -8.26 7.11 15.04
C THR A 256 -6.84 7.65 15.08
N ASN A 257 -6.63 8.75 14.38
CA ASN A 257 -5.35 9.40 14.21
C ASN A 257 -5.50 10.88 14.59
N HIS A 258 -4.65 11.34 15.48
CA HIS A 258 -4.51 12.75 15.78
C HIS A 258 -3.08 13.15 15.52
N ARG A 259 -2.86 13.95 14.49
CA ARG A 259 -1.53 14.39 14.07
C ARG A 259 -1.46 15.90 13.93
N TYR A 260 -0.38 16.43 14.39
CA TYR A 260 0.06 17.79 14.11
C TYR A 260 0.80 17.79 12.78
N LEU A 261 0.57 18.79 11.96
CA LEU A 261 1.15 18.89 10.63
C LEU A 261 2.22 19.97 10.63
N PRO A 262 3.50 19.60 10.54
CA PRO A 262 4.57 20.59 10.61
C PRO A 262 4.67 21.49 9.36
N GLY A 263 3.96 21.18 8.29
CA GLY A 263 3.99 21.92 7.03
C GLY A 263 5.37 21.96 6.35
N PRO A 264 5.52 22.70 5.26
CA PRO A 264 6.82 22.91 4.61
C PRO A 264 7.68 23.83 5.46
N VAL A 265 8.99 23.56 5.51
CA VAL A 265 9.96 24.47 6.16
C VAL A 265 10.06 25.76 5.38
N THR A 266 9.76 26.86 6.04
CA THR A 266 9.84 28.21 5.49
C THR A 266 10.79 29.04 6.35
N LEU A 267 11.73 29.76 5.72
CA LEU A 267 12.65 30.63 6.43
C LEU A 267 11.87 31.71 7.20
N TYR A 268 12.29 31.97 8.44
CA TYR A 268 11.72 33.00 9.33
C TYR A 268 10.25 32.78 9.75
N VAL A 269 9.68 31.61 9.48
CA VAL A 269 8.36 31.23 10.02
C VAL A 269 8.56 30.18 11.09
N SER A 270 8.45 30.60 12.34
CA SER A 270 8.49 29.70 13.48
C SER A 270 7.09 29.15 13.74
N GLY A 271 6.91 27.90 13.42
CA GLY A 271 5.74 27.12 13.83
C GLY A 271 4.59 27.16 12.82
N ASN A 272 3.98 26.02 12.70
CA ASN A 272 2.73 25.76 12.00
C ASN A 272 1.73 25.26 13.05
N ASN A 273 0.47 25.68 12.99
CA ASN A 273 -0.58 25.31 13.93
C ASN A 273 -1.65 24.43 13.28
N GLU A 274 -1.23 23.65 12.28
CA GLU A 274 -2.10 22.74 11.55
C GLU A 274 -2.27 21.43 12.31
N HIS A 275 -3.51 20.95 12.40
CA HIS A 275 -3.89 19.69 13.01
C HIS A 275 -4.78 18.90 12.06
N LEU A 276 -4.59 17.60 12.03
CA LEU A 276 -5.47 16.67 11.32
C LEU A 276 -5.92 15.58 12.27
N THR A 277 -7.22 15.46 12.45
CA THR A 277 -7.83 14.34 13.14
C THR A 277 -8.61 13.51 12.16
N GLU A 278 -8.32 12.22 12.08
CA GLU A 278 -9.02 11.28 11.22
C GLU A 278 -9.56 10.12 12.06
N GLN A 279 -10.76 9.69 11.72
CA GLN A 279 -11.38 8.47 12.23
C GLN A 279 -11.89 7.67 11.05
N ASN A 280 -11.63 6.39 11.05
CA ASN A 280 -12.17 5.50 10.04
C ASN A 280 -12.58 4.16 10.66
N ALA A 281 -13.79 3.76 10.41
CA ALA A 281 -14.32 2.46 10.79
C ALA A 281 -14.86 1.74 9.58
N PHE A 282 -14.57 0.46 9.42
CA PHE A 282 -15.22 -0.36 8.42
C PHE A 282 -15.46 -1.79 8.91
N VAL A 283 -16.49 -2.38 8.33
CA VAL A 283 -16.81 -3.80 8.47
C VAL A 283 -16.81 -4.40 7.08
N GLN A 284 -16.16 -5.55 6.91
CA GLN A 284 -16.18 -6.29 5.66
C GLN A 284 -16.41 -7.78 5.89
N LEU A 285 -17.05 -8.39 4.91
CA LEU A 285 -17.28 -9.83 4.83
C LEU A 285 -16.84 -10.33 3.45
N ARG A 286 -16.20 -11.48 3.40
CA ARG A 286 -15.80 -12.15 2.18
C ARG A 286 -16.11 -13.65 2.28
N TRP A 287 -16.75 -14.16 1.26
CA TRP A 287 -17.06 -15.57 1.09
C TRP A 287 -16.44 -16.08 -0.22
N GLU A 288 -15.86 -17.25 -0.18
CA GLU A 288 -15.32 -17.98 -1.32
C GLU A 288 -15.74 -19.43 -1.23
N GLN A 289 -16.16 -20.01 -2.35
CA GLN A 289 -16.62 -21.39 -2.40
C GLN A 289 -16.31 -22.03 -3.73
N GLN A 290 -15.80 -23.25 -3.69
CA GLN A 290 -15.63 -24.10 -4.86
C GLN A 290 -16.73 -25.17 -4.88
N TYR A 291 -17.40 -25.33 -6.02
CA TYR A 291 -18.38 -26.36 -6.25
C TYR A 291 -18.15 -27.04 -7.61
N GLY A 292 -17.55 -28.23 -7.59
CA GLY A 292 -17.13 -28.91 -8.83
C GLY A 292 -16.13 -28.08 -9.62
N ARG A 293 -16.49 -27.68 -10.83
CA ARG A 293 -15.69 -26.81 -11.73
C ARG A 293 -15.98 -25.34 -11.56
N TRP A 294 -16.94 -24.98 -10.71
CA TRP A 294 -17.30 -23.62 -10.41
C TRP A 294 -16.56 -23.10 -9.20
N ASN A 295 -16.10 -21.87 -9.28
CA ASN A 295 -15.64 -21.11 -8.13
C ASN A 295 -16.50 -19.84 -8.02
N PHE A 296 -16.88 -19.50 -6.80
CA PHE A 296 -17.71 -18.34 -6.49
C PHE A 296 -17.01 -17.50 -5.44
N PHE A 297 -17.23 -16.20 -5.50
CA PHE A 297 -16.95 -15.33 -4.38
C PHE A 297 -18.07 -14.30 -4.20
N GLY A 298 -18.20 -13.83 -2.95
CA GLY A 298 -19.01 -12.69 -2.57
C GLY A 298 -18.23 -11.83 -1.59
N ALA A 299 -18.36 -10.53 -1.65
CA ALA A 299 -17.77 -9.61 -0.69
C ALA A 299 -18.70 -8.43 -0.44
N GLY A 300 -18.73 -7.94 0.80
CA GLY A 300 -19.45 -6.75 1.20
C GLY A 300 -18.62 -5.90 2.15
N LYS A 301 -18.79 -4.58 2.10
CA LYS A 301 -18.15 -3.64 3.01
C LYS A 301 -19.05 -2.45 3.30
N ALA A 302 -19.03 -2.00 4.54
CA ALA A 302 -19.55 -0.70 4.95
C ALA A 302 -18.39 0.06 5.62
N ASP A 303 -18.15 1.30 5.18
CA ASP A 303 -17.01 2.14 5.60
C ASP A 303 -17.50 3.53 5.98
N TRP A 304 -17.04 4.02 7.12
CA TRP A 304 -17.33 5.38 7.62
C TRP A 304 -16.01 6.05 7.94
N ARG A 305 -15.86 7.27 7.46
CA ARG A 305 -14.69 8.09 7.70
C ARG A 305 -15.07 9.50 8.04
N GLU A 306 -14.40 10.05 9.04
CA GLU A 306 -14.43 11.47 9.36
C GLU A 306 -13.00 12.02 9.36
N SER A 307 -12.82 13.20 8.77
CA SER A 307 -11.57 13.94 8.85
C SER A 307 -11.84 15.39 9.21
N LYS A 308 -11.06 15.91 10.17
CA LYS A 308 -11.12 17.27 10.63
C LYS A 308 -9.74 17.90 10.48
N TYR A 309 -9.64 18.89 9.61
CA TYR A 309 -8.46 19.73 9.45
C TYR A 309 -8.68 21.07 10.12
N LEU A 310 -7.77 21.45 10.99
CA LEU A 310 -7.78 22.73 11.68
C LEU A 310 -6.44 23.43 11.45
N ASP A 311 -6.49 24.69 10.97
CA ASP A 311 -5.33 25.57 10.87
C ASP A 311 -5.64 26.87 11.59
N ILE A 312 -4.87 27.19 12.62
CA ILE A 312 -5.01 28.41 13.41
C ILE A 312 -3.97 29.42 12.93
N ALA A 313 -4.41 30.35 12.08
CA ALA A 313 -3.54 31.37 11.52
C ALA A 313 -4.30 32.66 11.23
N GLY A 314 -3.65 33.79 11.47
CA GLY A 314 -4.24 35.14 11.25
C GLY A 314 -4.60 35.46 9.78
N ARG A 315 -4.14 34.63 8.84
CA ARG A 315 -4.49 34.74 7.42
C ARG A 315 -5.94 34.40 7.08
N TYR A 316 -6.64 33.75 8.00
CA TYR A 316 -8.04 33.33 7.81
C TYR A 316 -9.02 34.31 8.46
N PRO A 317 -10.19 34.56 7.85
CA PRO A 317 -11.28 35.23 8.53
C PRO A 317 -11.63 34.51 9.84
N GLY A 318 -11.64 35.25 10.97
CA GLY A 318 -11.86 34.67 12.29
C GLY A 318 -10.65 33.91 12.89
N GLY A 319 -9.45 34.05 12.31
CA GLY A 319 -8.20 33.53 12.84
C GLY A 319 -8.01 32.02 12.71
N ARG A 320 -8.92 31.30 12.02
CA ARG A 320 -8.84 29.85 11.86
C ARG A 320 -9.53 29.35 10.60
N LEU A 321 -9.05 28.22 10.08
CA LEU A 321 -9.73 27.38 9.08
C LEU A 321 -10.09 26.05 9.75
N ASP A 322 -11.37 25.71 9.81
CA ASP A 322 -11.91 24.45 10.35
C ASP A 322 -12.66 23.74 9.22
N GLN A 323 -12.09 22.67 8.68
CA GLN A 323 -12.67 21.88 7.62
C GLN A 323 -13.01 20.48 8.12
N ARG A 324 -14.25 20.06 7.94
CA ARG A 324 -14.74 18.74 8.32
C ARG A 324 -15.33 18.03 7.14
N TYR A 325 -14.94 16.76 6.98
CA TYR A 325 -15.44 15.90 5.93
C TYR A 325 -15.93 14.60 6.55
N LYS A 326 -17.12 14.17 6.17
CA LYS A 326 -17.67 12.86 6.49
C LYS A 326 -17.88 12.09 5.19
N GLN A 327 -17.42 10.86 5.15
CA GLN A 327 -17.54 9.97 3.99
C GLN A 327 -18.22 8.68 4.42
N GLY A 328 -19.09 8.17 3.57
CA GLY A 328 -19.65 6.83 3.67
C GLY A 328 -19.33 6.02 2.41
N GLU A 329 -19.23 4.71 2.57
CA GLU A 329 -19.22 3.76 1.45
C GLU A 329 -19.99 2.50 1.82
N ILE A 330 -20.88 2.09 0.92
CA ILE A 330 -21.46 0.74 0.91
C ILE A 330 -20.99 0.07 -0.37
N TYR A 331 -20.44 -1.13 -0.24
CA TYR A 331 -19.84 -1.88 -1.33
C TYR A 331 -20.33 -3.33 -1.30
N ALA A 332 -20.66 -3.86 -2.47
CA ALA A 332 -20.98 -5.26 -2.70
C ALA A 332 -20.27 -5.75 -3.97
N SER A 333 -19.76 -6.97 -3.93
CA SER A 333 -19.11 -7.62 -5.05
C SER A 333 -19.47 -9.10 -5.08
N ALA A 334 -19.65 -9.63 -6.28
CA ALA A 334 -19.87 -11.05 -6.50
C ALA A 334 -19.22 -11.49 -7.80
N GLY A 335 -18.85 -12.76 -7.87
CA GLY A 335 -18.32 -13.32 -9.11
C GLY A 335 -18.35 -14.84 -9.12
N ALA A 336 -18.30 -15.36 -10.35
CA ALA A 336 -18.23 -16.78 -10.63
C ALA A 336 -17.22 -17.07 -11.72
N SER A 337 -16.56 -18.22 -11.62
CA SER A 337 -15.71 -18.76 -12.70
C SER A 337 -15.99 -20.24 -12.94
N TYR A 338 -15.86 -20.64 -14.19
CA TYR A 338 -15.99 -22.02 -14.61
C TYR A 338 -14.69 -22.50 -15.25
N VAL A 339 -14.17 -23.62 -14.77
CA VAL A 339 -12.92 -24.22 -15.27
C VAL A 339 -13.26 -25.41 -16.16
N TRP A 340 -12.90 -25.30 -17.44
CA TRP A 340 -13.08 -26.39 -18.41
C TRP A 340 -11.74 -26.73 -19.05
N GLN A 341 -11.11 -27.79 -18.52
CA GLN A 341 -9.76 -28.21 -18.95
C GLN A 341 -8.75 -27.05 -18.88
N THR A 342 -8.28 -26.60 -20.04
CA THR A 342 -7.33 -25.49 -20.19
C THR A 342 -8.00 -24.12 -20.29
N LEU A 343 -9.32 -24.08 -20.41
CA LEU A 343 -10.09 -22.85 -20.53
C LEU A 343 -10.77 -22.51 -19.23
N THR A 344 -10.71 -21.25 -18.83
CA THR A 344 -11.45 -20.72 -17.68
C THR A 344 -12.17 -19.46 -18.10
N ALA A 345 -13.48 -19.41 -17.88
CA ALA A 345 -14.27 -18.20 -18.01
C ALA A 345 -14.66 -17.67 -16.64
N ALA A 346 -14.63 -16.36 -16.46
CA ALA A 346 -15.01 -15.71 -15.22
C ALA A 346 -15.79 -14.43 -15.48
N VAL A 347 -16.76 -14.17 -14.59
CA VAL A 347 -17.52 -12.92 -14.53
C VAL A 347 -17.49 -12.42 -13.10
N ALA A 348 -17.26 -11.13 -12.91
CA ALA A 348 -17.38 -10.49 -11.61
C ALA A 348 -18.08 -9.14 -11.76
N THR A 349 -18.83 -8.74 -10.74
CA THR A 349 -19.51 -7.47 -10.71
C THR A 349 -19.39 -6.82 -9.34
N ASP A 350 -19.17 -5.50 -9.33
CA ASP A 350 -19.09 -4.66 -8.14
C ASP A 350 -20.14 -3.58 -8.23
N TRP A 351 -20.84 -3.34 -7.14
CA TRP A 351 -21.69 -2.20 -6.93
C TRP A 351 -21.24 -1.44 -5.67
N PHE A 352 -21.13 -0.13 -5.77
CA PHE A 352 -20.83 0.67 -4.59
C PHE A 352 -21.39 2.09 -4.71
N ARG A 353 -21.71 2.63 -3.54
CA ARG A 353 -22.10 4.04 -3.37
C ARG A 353 -21.15 4.69 -2.39
N ASN A 354 -20.62 5.84 -2.80
CA ASN A 354 -19.83 6.73 -1.96
C ASN A 354 -20.61 8.03 -1.76
N ASP A 355 -20.59 8.56 -0.55
CA ASP A 355 -21.11 9.88 -0.21
C ASP A 355 -20.03 10.73 0.48
N LEU A 356 -20.17 12.03 0.36
CA LEU A 356 -19.33 13.02 1.03
C LEU A 356 -20.20 14.19 1.47
N THR A 357 -20.06 14.53 2.76
CA THR A 357 -20.62 15.73 3.37
C THR A 357 -19.49 16.59 3.92
N SER A 358 -19.56 17.91 3.80
CA SER A 358 -18.57 18.83 4.35
C SER A 358 -19.20 20.07 4.97
N ASN A 359 -18.49 20.75 5.86
CA ASN A 359 -18.88 22.03 6.42
C ASN A 359 -18.33 23.24 5.64
N LEU A 360 -17.94 23.03 4.38
CA LEU A 360 -17.53 24.13 3.52
C LEU A 360 -18.73 25.06 3.26
N LYS A 361 -18.47 26.30 2.87
CA LYS A 361 -19.43 27.42 2.77
C LYS A 361 -20.71 27.11 1.96
N VAL A 362 -20.67 26.04 1.17
CA VAL A 362 -21.81 25.43 0.49
C VAL A 362 -21.88 24.01 1.05
N ASP A 363 -22.88 23.73 1.88
CA ASP A 363 -23.16 22.37 2.36
C ASP A 363 -23.55 21.50 1.17
N ASN A 364 -22.56 20.86 0.56
CA ASN A 364 -22.71 20.04 -0.61
C ASN A 364 -22.69 18.58 -0.19
N ASP A 365 -23.86 17.99 -0.02
CA ASP A 365 -23.96 16.55 0.02
C ASP A 365 -23.88 16.00 -1.39
N VAL A 366 -22.80 15.29 -1.67
CA VAL A 366 -22.56 14.69 -2.97
C VAL A 366 -22.39 13.19 -2.84
N TRP A 367 -22.88 12.44 -3.82
CA TRP A 367 -22.70 11.00 -3.83
C TRP A 367 -22.51 10.47 -5.25
N ARG A 368 -21.87 9.32 -5.31
CA ARG A 368 -21.62 8.60 -6.55
C ARG A 368 -22.03 7.15 -6.40
N THR A 369 -22.87 6.68 -7.32
CA THR A 369 -23.19 5.26 -7.49
C THR A 369 -22.37 4.72 -8.65
N SER A 370 -21.72 3.58 -8.42
CA SER A 370 -20.80 2.97 -9.36
C SER A 370 -21.17 1.51 -9.60
N TRP A 371 -21.10 1.09 -10.84
CA TRP A 371 -21.30 -0.30 -11.25
C TRP A 371 -20.16 -0.72 -12.19
N LEU A 372 -19.40 -1.73 -11.78
CA LEU A 372 -18.31 -2.28 -12.54
C LEU A 372 -18.56 -3.75 -12.85
N THR A 373 -18.35 -4.19 -14.08
CA THR A 373 -18.49 -5.60 -14.46
C THR A 373 -17.29 -6.03 -15.29
N SER A 374 -16.68 -7.15 -14.96
CA SER A 374 -15.59 -7.76 -15.73
C SER A 374 -16.00 -9.11 -16.30
N MET A 375 -15.63 -9.34 -17.55
CA MET A 375 -15.67 -10.65 -18.21
C MET A 375 -14.25 -11.05 -18.56
N THR A 376 -13.85 -12.23 -18.16
CA THR A 376 -12.48 -12.72 -18.34
C THR A 376 -12.49 -14.12 -18.95
N LEU A 377 -11.63 -14.33 -19.93
CA LEU A 377 -11.38 -15.63 -20.53
C LEU A 377 -9.89 -15.93 -20.45
N ARG A 378 -9.53 -17.09 -19.90
CA ARG A 378 -8.15 -17.56 -19.82
C ARG A 378 -8.00 -18.89 -20.51
N TYR A 379 -7.05 -18.97 -21.40
CA TYR A 379 -6.58 -20.21 -22.02
C TYR A 379 -5.16 -20.51 -21.50
N ALA A 380 -5.01 -21.62 -20.77
CA ALA A 380 -3.79 -21.98 -20.07
C ALA A 380 -3.38 -23.43 -20.34
N PRO A 381 -2.83 -23.75 -21.53
CA PRO A 381 -2.20 -25.03 -21.81
C PRO A 381 -0.87 -25.13 -21.04
N ARG A 382 -0.15 -26.26 -21.22
CA ARG A 382 0.99 -26.64 -20.39
C ARG A 382 2.14 -25.58 -20.31
N HIS A 383 2.40 -24.86 -21.40
CA HIS A 383 3.55 -23.95 -21.53
C HIS A 383 3.20 -22.50 -21.81
N PHE A 384 1.92 -22.21 -21.97
CA PHE A 384 1.45 -20.90 -22.38
C PHE A 384 0.20 -20.52 -21.59
N GLU A 385 0.05 -19.27 -21.27
CA GLU A 385 -1.16 -18.70 -20.70
C GLU A 385 -1.53 -17.43 -21.45
N LEU A 386 -2.77 -17.33 -21.89
CA LEU A 386 -3.35 -16.14 -22.49
C LEU A 386 -4.62 -15.78 -21.74
N THR A 387 -4.69 -14.53 -21.28
CA THR A 387 -5.86 -14.01 -20.56
C THR A 387 -6.35 -12.75 -21.25
N GLY A 388 -7.59 -12.79 -21.71
CA GLY A 388 -8.32 -11.62 -22.20
C GLY A 388 -9.36 -11.19 -21.18
N ARG A 389 -9.50 -9.89 -20.96
CA ARG A 389 -10.48 -9.32 -20.03
C ARG A 389 -11.10 -8.05 -20.60
N LEU A 390 -12.39 -7.89 -20.37
CA LEU A 390 -13.14 -6.68 -20.69
C LEU A 390 -13.82 -6.18 -19.42
N VAL A 391 -13.57 -4.92 -19.07
CA VAL A 391 -14.18 -4.26 -17.91
C VAL A 391 -15.13 -3.18 -18.40
N SER A 392 -16.41 -3.27 -18.03
CA SER A 392 -17.40 -2.21 -18.16
C SER A 392 -17.52 -1.47 -16.85
N SER A 393 -17.48 -0.15 -16.89
CA SER A 393 -17.57 0.71 -15.72
C SER A 393 -18.58 1.82 -15.96
N ILE A 394 -19.52 2.02 -15.03
CA ILE A 394 -20.58 3.01 -15.09
C ILE A 394 -20.56 3.79 -13.77
N PHE A 395 -20.52 5.13 -13.87
CA PHE A 395 -20.53 6.03 -12.72
C PHE A 395 -21.65 7.04 -12.88
N ARG A 396 -22.46 7.20 -11.84
CA ARG A 396 -23.54 8.18 -11.75
C ARG A 396 -23.28 9.09 -10.56
N ASN A 397 -23.10 10.37 -10.85
CA ASN A 397 -22.86 11.41 -9.86
C ASN A 397 -24.17 12.14 -9.54
N HIS A 398 -24.34 12.46 -8.27
CA HIS A 398 -25.49 13.18 -7.75
C HIS A 398 -25.02 14.24 -6.75
N ALA A 399 -25.80 15.30 -6.60
CA ALA A 399 -25.59 16.35 -5.62
C ALA A 399 -26.94 16.83 -5.09
N THR A 400 -26.96 17.45 -3.92
CA THR A 400 -28.16 18.09 -3.35
C THR A 400 -28.58 19.28 -4.20
N ALA A 401 -29.85 19.69 -4.05
CA ALA A 401 -30.42 20.84 -4.76
C ALA A 401 -29.58 22.10 -4.54
N GLY A 402 -29.30 22.84 -5.61
CA GLY A 402 -28.43 24.03 -5.58
C GLY A 402 -26.96 23.77 -5.84
N THR A 403 -26.53 22.50 -5.92
CA THR A 403 -25.17 22.08 -6.29
C THR A 403 -25.18 21.39 -7.65
N GLU A 404 -24.30 21.79 -8.55
CA GLU A 404 -24.13 21.12 -9.82
C GLU A 404 -23.46 19.75 -9.64
N ALA A 405 -24.15 18.68 -10.06
CA ALA A 405 -23.56 17.34 -10.03
C ALA A 405 -22.44 17.19 -11.08
N ALA A 406 -21.34 16.54 -10.72
CA ALA A 406 -20.28 16.22 -11.67
C ALA A 406 -20.80 15.32 -12.79
N LYS A 407 -20.14 15.36 -13.96
CA LYS A 407 -20.51 14.58 -15.13
C LYS A 407 -20.50 13.06 -14.84
N ASN A 408 -21.52 12.38 -15.33
CA ASN A 408 -21.56 10.93 -15.36
C ASN A 408 -20.50 10.38 -16.32
N ALA A 409 -20.01 9.18 -16.06
CA ALA A 409 -19.02 8.54 -16.89
C ALA A 409 -19.33 7.07 -17.13
N SER A 410 -18.98 6.57 -18.32
CA SER A 410 -19.00 5.16 -18.65
C SER A 410 -17.82 4.83 -19.57
N GLN A 411 -17.21 3.64 -19.40
CA GLN A 411 -16.05 3.22 -20.17
C GLN A 411 -15.98 1.71 -20.28
N LEU A 412 -15.56 1.24 -21.47
CA LEU A 412 -15.09 -0.12 -21.68
C LEU A 412 -13.55 -0.12 -21.69
N SER A 413 -12.97 -1.03 -20.93
CA SER A 413 -11.52 -1.14 -20.76
C SER A 413 -11.06 -2.57 -21.05
N PRO A 414 -10.46 -2.82 -22.23
CA PRO A 414 -9.92 -4.13 -22.57
C PRO A 414 -8.55 -4.34 -21.94
N SER A 415 -8.23 -5.58 -21.65
CA SER A 415 -6.87 -6.03 -21.35
C SER A 415 -6.56 -7.39 -21.95
N LEU A 416 -5.29 -7.61 -22.27
CA LEU A 416 -4.76 -8.86 -22.80
C LEU A 416 -3.40 -9.11 -22.15
N SER A 417 -3.21 -10.29 -21.58
CA SER A 417 -1.93 -10.70 -21.03
C SER A 417 -1.56 -12.09 -21.48
N ALA A 418 -0.28 -12.30 -21.74
CA ALA A 418 0.29 -13.56 -22.15
C ALA A 418 1.53 -13.90 -21.33
N SER A 419 1.69 -15.16 -20.97
CA SER A 419 2.89 -15.69 -20.33
C SER A 419 3.31 -16.97 -21.01
N TRP A 420 4.59 -17.09 -21.28
CA TRP A 420 5.18 -18.27 -21.90
C TRP A 420 6.26 -18.84 -21.00
N LYS A 421 6.12 -20.12 -20.69
CA LYS A 421 7.06 -20.92 -19.93
C LYS A 421 8.09 -21.53 -20.89
N LEU A 422 9.23 -20.84 -21.06
CA LEU A 422 10.29 -21.27 -21.96
C LEU A 422 11.07 -22.44 -21.39
N MET A 423 11.31 -22.44 -20.08
CA MET A 423 12.00 -23.50 -19.37
C MET A 423 11.35 -23.72 -18.01
N SER A 424 11.18 -24.96 -17.61
CA SER A 424 10.71 -25.31 -16.28
C SER A 424 11.09 -26.75 -15.98
N ASP A 425 12.21 -26.89 -15.29
CA ASP A 425 12.70 -28.14 -14.74
C ASP A 425 12.85 -28.04 -13.22
N GLN A 426 13.45 -29.05 -12.59
CA GLN A 426 13.69 -29.07 -11.15
C GLN A 426 14.71 -28.03 -10.66
N ARG A 427 15.55 -27.49 -11.54
CA ARG A 427 16.64 -26.59 -11.22
C ARG A 427 16.37 -25.15 -11.59
N ALA A 428 15.60 -24.92 -12.66
CA ALA A 428 15.38 -23.56 -13.15
C ALA A 428 14.04 -23.40 -13.86
N HIS A 429 13.51 -22.20 -13.80
CA HIS A 429 12.30 -21.76 -14.49
C HIS A 429 12.60 -20.46 -15.22
N LEU A 430 12.16 -20.36 -16.46
CA LEU A 430 12.25 -19.14 -17.27
C LEU A 430 10.89 -18.84 -17.89
N PHE A 431 10.35 -17.67 -17.55
CA PHE A 431 9.07 -17.17 -18.06
C PHE A 431 9.29 -15.87 -18.80
N VAL A 432 8.63 -15.73 -19.92
CA VAL A 432 8.49 -14.46 -20.66
C VAL A 432 7.02 -14.07 -20.65
N ARG A 433 6.74 -12.79 -20.50
CA ARG A 433 5.38 -12.27 -20.42
C ARG A 433 5.23 -10.95 -21.17
N ALA A 434 4.02 -10.70 -21.62
CA ALA A 434 3.63 -9.42 -22.18
C ALA A 434 2.19 -9.09 -21.79
N HIS A 435 1.87 -7.83 -21.66
CA HIS A 435 0.51 -7.39 -21.35
C HIS A 435 0.20 -6.05 -22.01
N TYR A 436 -1.05 -5.92 -22.40
CA TYR A 436 -1.70 -4.68 -22.78
C TYR A 436 -2.91 -4.47 -21.89
N LYS A 437 -3.14 -3.23 -21.40
CA LYS A 437 -4.27 -2.91 -20.55
C LYS A 437 -4.72 -1.48 -20.74
N GLU A 438 -6.02 -1.29 -20.82
CA GLU A 438 -6.66 0.01 -20.69
C GLU A 438 -7.40 0.08 -19.36
N PHE A 439 -7.37 1.25 -18.75
CA PHE A 439 -8.19 1.59 -17.60
C PHE A 439 -8.42 3.09 -17.54
N PHE A 440 -9.39 3.50 -16.73
CA PHE A 440 -9.65 4.90 -16.55
C PHE A 440 -9.91 5.22 -15.07
N ARG A 441 -9.79 6.48 -14.74
CA ARG A 441 -10.01 7.03 -13.41
C ARG A 441 -11.02 8.16 -13.47
N VAL A 442 -12.11 8.05 -12.72
CA VAL A 442 -13.04 9.17 -12.54
C VAL A 442 -12.46 10.22 -11.59
N PRO A 443 -12.80 11.52 -11.76
CA PRO A 443 -12.38 12.55 -10.84
C PRO A 443 -12.83 12.24 -9.41
N THR A 444 -12.01 12.59 -8.42
CA THR A 444 -12.34 12.47 -7.00
C THR A 444 -13.34 13.55 -6.58
N PHE A 445 -13.93 13.40 -5.39
CA PHE A 445 -14.83 14.44 -4.89
C PHE A 445 -14.08 15.76 -4.63
N THR A 446 -12.83 15.72 -4.15
CA THR A 446 -12.02 16.94 -4.02
C THR A 446 -11.76 17.60 -5.38
N GLU A 447 -11.44 16.84 -6.43
CA GLU A 447 -11.22 17.40 -7.76
C GLU A 447 -12.49 18.03 -8.35
N ASN A 448 -13.67 17.47 -8.05
CA ASN A 448 -14.95 18.01 -8.53
C ASN A 448 -15.50 19.15 -7.67
N TYR A 449 -15.38 19.09 -6.34
CA TYR A 449 -16.20 19.88 -5.43
C TYR A 449 -15.41 20.68 -4.39
N TYR A 450 -14.05 20.63 -4.39
CA TYR A 450 -13.31 21.44 -3.44
C TYR A 450 -13.53 22.93 -3.66
N TYR A 451 -13.81 23.66 -2.58
CA TYR A 451 -14.14 25.08 -2.63
C TYR A 451 -13.06 25.89 -3.40
N HIS A 452 -13.49 26.68 -4.38
CA HIS A 452 -12.68 27.47 -5.32
C HIS A 452 -11.74 26.70 -6.27
N LEU A 453 -11.53 25.40 -6.09
CA LEU A 453 -10.60 24.61 -6.91
C LEU A 453 -11.30 23.52 -7.72
N GLY A 454 -12.48 23.07 -7.26
CA GLY A 454 -13.22 21.99 -7.87
C GLY A 454 -13.79 22.35 -9.25
N ASN A 455 -13.99 21.32 -10.08
CA ASN A 455 -14.56 21.46 -11.40
C ASN A 455 -15.46 20.24 -11.71
N THR A 456 -16.75 20.45 -11.76
CA THR A 456 -17.77 19.40 -12.04
C THR A 456 -17.75 18.92 -13.50
N HIS A 457 -17.08 19.65 -14.39
CA HIS A 457 -16.98 19.35 -15.83
C HIS A 457 -15.78 18.49 -16.20
N LEU A 458 -14.99 18.01 -15.23
CA LEU A 458 -13.83 17.16 -15.49
C LEU A 458 -14.21 15.87 -16.21
N LYS A 459 -13.39 15.51 -17.20
CA LYS A 459 -13.41 14.21 -17.87
C LYS A 459 -12.59 13.20 -17.08
N PRO A 460 -12.96 11.91 -17.11
CA PRO A 460 -12.09 10.85 -16.58
C PRO A 460 -10.73 10.80 -17.28
N GLU A 461 -9.67 10.51 -16.52
CA GLU A 461 -8.37 10.19 -17.10
C GLU A 461 -8.40 8.80 -17.75
N ARG A 462 -7.84 8.67 -18.95
CA ARG A 462 -7.69 7.39 -19.65
C ARG A 462 -6.22 7.00 -19.69
N THR A 463 -5.95 5.74 -19.43
CA THR A 463 -4.58 5.22 -19.41
C THR A 463 -4.48 3.93 -20.21
N GLN A 464 -3.44 3.85 -21.04
CA GLN A 464 -3.00 2.64 -21.72
C GLN A 464 -1.65 2.20 -21.13
N GLN A 465 -1.53 0.93 -20.81
CA GLN A 465 -0.30 0.29 -20.39
C GLN A 465 0.10 -0.80 -21.37
N LEU A 466 1.35 -0.79 -21.79
CA LEU A 466 2.00 -1.88 -22.51
C LEU A 466 3.24 -2.28 -21.73
N GLY A 467 3.42 -3.57 -21.52
CA GLY A 467 4.60 -4.07 -20.82
C GLY A 467 5.02 -5.44 -21.32
N ALA A 468 6.31 -5.71 -21.21
CA ALA A 468 6.91 -7.01 -21.44
C ALA A 468 8.00 -7.28 -20.41
N GLY A 469 8.18 -8.55 -20.04
CA GLY A 469 9.15 -8.89 -19.02
C GLY A 469 9.58 -10.34 -19.05
N VAL A 470 10.61 -10.61 -18.27
CA VAL A 470 11.20 -11.94 -18.09
C VAL A 470 11.39 -12.21 -16.60
N THR A 471 11.16 -13.44 -16.18
CA THR A 471 11.50 -13.93 -14.85
C THR A 471 12.30 -15.22 -14.97
N PHE A 472 13.48 -15.20 -14.35
CA PHE A 472 14.30 -16.37 -14.12
C PHE A 472 14.27 -16.71 -12.64
N ALA A 473 14.03 -17.97 -12.28
CA ALA A 473 14.15 -18.46 -10.92
C ALA A 473 14.87 -19.81 -10.98
N GLY A 474 16.02 -19.93 -10.29
CA GLY A 474 16.81 -21.15 -10.42
C GLY A 474 17.87 -21.31 -9.34
N MET A 475 18.45 -22.53 -9.30
CA MET A 475 19.61 -22.86 -8.50
C MET A 475 20.87 -22.73 -9.37
N LEU A 476 21.70 -21.73 -9.10
CA LEU A 476 23.03 -21.60 -9.75
C LEU A 476 24.02 -22.65 -9.23
N SER A 477 23.81 -23.09 -7.99
CA SER A 477 24.49 -24.24 -7.39
C SER A 477 23.60 -24.88 -6.32
N ALA A 478 23.99 -26.02 -5.77
CA ALA A 478 23.26 -26.70 -4.66
C ALA A 478 23.02 -25.79 -3.43
N ARG A 479 23.74 -24.68 -3.30
CA ARG A 479 23.69 -23.75 -2.17
C ARG A 479 23.32 -22.33 -2.54
N TRP A 480 23.09 -22.04 -3.83
CA TRP A 480 22.84 -20.70 -4.30
C TRP A 480 21.60 -20.66 -5.17
N GLN A 481 20.54 -20.03 -4.64
CA GLN A 481 19.27 -19.79 -5.32
C GLN A 481 19.17 -18.32 -5.74
N VAL A 482 18.67 -18.09 -6.95
CA VAL A 482 18.49 -16.74 -7.51
C VAL A 482 17.14 -16.65 -8.20
N GLN A 483 16.45 -15.54 -7.98
CA GLN A 483 15.29 -15.13 -8.76
C GLN A 483 15.53 -13.72 -9.29
N LEU A 484 15.46 -13.56 -10.59
CA LEU A 484 15.61 -12.28 -11.30
C LEU A 484 14.37 -12.00 -12.12
N THR A 485 13.82 -10.81 -11.97
CA THR A 485 12.69 -10.32 -12.75
C THR A 485 13.08 -9.00 -13.39
N ALA A 486 12.79 -8.82 -14.68
CA ALA A 486 13.00 -7.58 -15.40
C ALA A 486 11.76 -7.29 -16.27
N ASP A 487 11.16 -6.09 -16.10
CA ASP A 487 9.95 -5.66 -16.79
C ASP A 487 10.14 -4.29 -17.40
N GLY A 488 10.03 -4.21 -18.73
CA GLY A 488 9.92 -2.95 -19.47
C GLY A 488 8.46 -2.56 -19.64
N TYR A 489 8.17 -1.25 -19.59
CA TYR A 489 6.80 -0.75 -19.76
C TYR A 489 6.73 0.60 -20.45
N VAL A 490 5.58 0.87 -21.08
CA VAL A 490 5.17 2.18 -21.59
C VAL A 490 3.72 2.44 -21.19
N ASN A 491 3.50 3.54 -20.48
CA ASN A 491 2.18 4.04 -20.11
C ASN A 491 1.90 5.36 -20.83
N ARG A 492 0.67 5.53 -21.31
CA ARG A 492 0.17 6.77 -21.88
C ARG A 492 -1.08 7.20 -21.12
N VAL A 493 -1.10 8.44 -20.67
CA VAL A 493 -2.26 9.02 -19.95
C VAL A 493 -2.80 10.16 -20.79
N TRP A 494 -4.09 10.19 -20.99
CA TRP A 494 -4.84 11.29 -21.62
C TRP A 494 -5.82 11.91 -20.64
N ASP A 495 -6.17 13.15 -20.89
CA ASP A 495 -7.09 13.93 -20.05
C ASP A 495 -6.64 13.99 -18.58
N LYS A 496 -5.31 14.05 -18.35
CA LYS A 496 -4.76 14.07 -16.99
C LYS A 496 -5.31 15.24 -16.20
N ILE A 497 -5.84 14.96 -15.02
CA ILE A 497 -6.36 15.97 -14.11
C ILE A 497 -5.21 16.61 -13.36
N SER A 498 -5.14 17.94 -13.41
CA SER A 498 -4.11 18.74 -12.74
C SER A 498 -4.71 20.02 -12.21
N SER A 499 -4.22 20.49 -11.06
CA SER A 499 -4.55 21.81 -10.54
C SER A 499 -3.53 22.81 -11.06
N ILE A 500 -4.00 23.88 -11.68
CA ILE A 500 -3.20 24.95 -12.24
C ILE A 500 -3.63 26.31 -11.66
N PRO A 501 -2.71 27.29 -11.56
CA PRO A 501 -3.09 28.65 -11.22
C PRO A 501 -3.91 29.25 -12.35
N TYR A 502 -5.10 29.74 -12.04
CA TYR A 502 -5.94 30.47 -12.99
C TYR A 502 -5.59 31.96 -13.00
N ASN A 503 -5.24 32.48 -11.83
CA ASN A 503 -4.65 33.81 -11.62
C ASN A 503 -3.79 33.77 -10.34
N LEU A 504 -3.29 34.92 -9.90
CA LEU A 504 -2.43 35.02 -8.71
C LEU A 504 -3.07 34.48 -7.41
N PHE A 505 -4.40 34.36 -7.34
CA PHE A 505 -5.14 34.03 -6.14
C PHE A 505 -6.02 32.78 -6.27
N VAL A 506 -6.33 32.34 -7.49
CA VAL A 506 -7.27 31.26 -7.77
C VAL A 506 -6.60 30.14 -8.56
N TRP A 507 -6.72 28.93 -8.06
CA TRP A 507 -6.33 27.72 -8.77
C TRP A 507 -7.58 27.06 -9.36
N ARG A 508 -7.42 26.32 -10.43
CA ARG A 508 -8.47 25.53 -11.04
C ARG A 508 -8.01 24.11 -11.31
N THR A 509 -8.90 23.16 -11.08
CA THR A 509 -8.69 21.77 -11.47
C THR A 509 -9.22 21.58 -12.90
N VAL A 510 -8.36 21.11 -13.79
CA VAL A 510 -8.66 21.00 -15.23
C VAL A 510 -8.11 19.67 -15.79
N ASN A 511 -8.67 19.24 -16.90
CA ASN A 511 -8.06 18.20 -17.72
C ASN A 511 -7.02 18.83 -18.64
N LEU A 512 -5.83 19.00 -18.13
CA LEU A 512 -4.67 19.40 -18.93
C LEU A 512 -3.70 18.24 -18.91
N GLY A 513 -3.51 17.67 -20.06
CA GLY A 513 -2.31 16.89 -20.14
C GLY A 513 -2.40 15.52 -20.76
N LYS A 514 -1.35 15.31 -21.50
CA LYS A 514 -0.92 14.00 -21.97
C LYS A 514 0.39 13.68 -21.24
N VAL A 515 0.47 12.50 -20.64
CA VAL A 515 1.69 12.04 -19.97
C VAL A 515 2.13 10.74 -20.62
N ARG A 516 3.44 10.62 -20.85
CA ARG A 516 4.07 9.36 -21.25
C ARG A 516 5.07 8.94 -20.18
N ALA A 517 4.88 7.74 -19.63
CA ALA A 517 5.83 7.10 -18.75
C ALA A 517 6.42 5.87 -19.44
N ALA A 518 7.73 5.78 -19.48
CA ALA A 518 8.43 4.59 -19.98
C ALA A 518 9.54 4.22 -18.99
N GLY A 519 9.74 2.93 -18.78
CA GLY A 519 10.72 2.51 -17.79
C GLY A 519 11.08 1.03 -17.82
N LEU A 520 12.00 0.69 -16.95
CA LEU A 520 12.49 -0.66 -16.69
C LEU A 520 12.51 -0.89 -15.18
N ASP A 521 11.86 -1.95 -14.73
CA ASP A 521 11.87 -2.43 -13.35
C ASP A 521 12.65 -3.71 -13.28
N VAL A 522 13.63 -3.78 -12.37
CA VAL A 522 14.43 -4.99 -12.12
C VAL A 522 14.32 -5.34 -10.65
N ALA A 523 14.05 -6.61 -10.35
CA ALA A 523 14.04 -7.15 -8.98
C ALA A 523 14.89 -8.42 -8.92
N LEU A 524 15.79 -8.48 -7.94
CA LEU A 524 16.69 -9.60 -7.66
C LEU A 524 16.43 -10.09 -6.24
N HIS A 525 16.25 -11.39 -6.10
CA HIS A 525 16.31 -12.10 -4.83
C HIS A 525 17.35 -13.20 -4.91
N SER A 526 18.21 -13.31 -3.92
CA SER A 526 19.31 -14.28 -3.88
C SER A 526 19.47 -14.85 -2.48
N THR A 527 19.51 -16.16 -2.35
CA THR A 527 19.80 -16.86 -1.10
C THR A 527 21.01 -17.76 -1.27
N TRP A 528 22.05 -17.51 -0.50
CA TRP A 528 23.25 -18.30 -0.48
C TRP A 528 23.44 -18.98 0.88
N THR A 529 23.40 -20.30 0.90
CA THR A 529 23.63 -21.12 2.09
C THR A 529 25.12 -21.47 2.20
N LEU A 530 25.77 -20.98 3.23
CA LEU A 530 27.18 -21.23 3.50
C LEU A 530 27.40 -22.67 3.99
N ARG A 531 28.66 -23.13 3.97
CA ARG A 531 29.04 -24.52 4.38
C ARG A 531 28.66 -24.85 5.82
N ASN A 532 28.64 -23.86 6.71
CA ASN A 532 28.29 -23.98 8.14
C ASN A 532 26.78 -23.81 8.42
N GLY A 533 25.93 -23.82 7.39
CA GLY A 533 24.50 -23.66 7.51
C GLY A 533 24.00 -22.22 7.68
N GLN A 534 24.88 -21.23 7.77
CA GLN A 534 24.50 -19.82 7.76
C GLN A 534 23.97 -19.41 6.39
N GLN A 535 23.13 -18.36 6.34
CA GLN A 535 22.57 -17.87 5.09
C GLN A 535 22.90 -16.38 4.86
N LEU A 536 23.29 -16.07 3.64
CA LEU A 536 23.33 -14.71 3.13
C LEU A 536 22.16 -14.52 2.16
N ILE A 537 21.30 -13.55 2.45
CA ILE A 537 20.08 -13.29 1.68
C ILE A 537 20.15 -11.86 1.16
N GLY A 538 20.28 -11.74 -0.15
CA GLY A 538 20.35 -10.47 -0.86
C GLY A 538 19.02 -10.17 -1.57
N ASN A 539 18.53 -8.93 -1.45
CA ASN A 539 17.43 -8.41 -2.25
C ASN A 539 17.88 -7.10 -2.89
N GLY A 540 17.56 -6.92 -4.16
CA GLY A 540 17.85 -5.70 -4.89
C GLY A 540 16.68 -5.33 -5.78
N THR A 541 16.31 -4.05 -5.82
CA THR A 541 15.38 -3.52 -6.79
C THR A 541 15.96 -2.28 -7.44
N TYR A 542 15.73 -2.14 -8.72
CA TYR A 542 16.14 -0.98 -9.50
C TYR A 542 15.00 -0.58 -10.43
N THR A 543 14.76 0.72 -10.53
CA THR A 543 13.79 1.30 -11.43
C THR A 543 14.45 2.43 -12.22
N TYR A 544 14.40 2.33 -13.52
CA TYR A 544 14.55 3.44 -14.45
C TYR A 544 13.18 3.86 -14.91
N GLN A 545 12.83 5.16 -14.75
CA GLN A 545 11.54 5.66 -15.25
C GLN A 545 11.65 7.07 -15.81
N ARG A 546 11.26 7.23 -17.05
CA ARG A 546 11.13 8.52 -17.71
C ARG A 546 9.64 8.86 -17.86
N VAL A 547 9.17 9.82 -17.06
CA VAL A 547 7.77 10.27 -17.02
C VAL A 547 7.72 11.70 -17.51
N THR A 548 7.18 11.93 -18.70
CA THR A 548 7.30 13.22 -19.40
C THR A 548 5.94 13.82 -19.72
N ASP A 549 5.87 15.13 -19.60
CA ASP A 549 4.75 15.91 -20.12
C ASP A 549 4.75 15.86 -21.67
N ARG A 550 3.57 15.56 -22.22
CA ARG A 550 3.33 15.51 -23.67
C ARG A 550 2.09 16.31 -24.07
N THR A 551 1.71 17.28 -23.25
CA THR A 551 0.48 18.05 -23.37
C THR A 551 0.54 19.00 -24.55
N ASP A 552 1.45 19.93 -24.54
CA ASP A 552 1.58 20.97 -25.54
C ASP A 552 3.03 21.06 -26.05
N LYS A 553 3.21 20.87 -27.36
CA LYS A 553 4.53 20.89 -28.00
C LYS A 553 5.18 22.28 -27.98
N THR A 554 4.38 23.31 -27.80
CA THR A 554 4.87 24.72 -27.77
C THR A 554 5.28 25.12 -26.35
N SER A 555 4.89 24.37 -25.33
CA SER A 555 5.26 24.62 -23.94
C SER A 555 6.72 24.28 -23.67
N GLU A 556 7.40 25.10 -22.90
CA GLU A 556 8.76 24.84 -22.42
C GLU A 556 8.85 23.56 -21.57
N ASP A 557 7.74 23.11 -20.97
CA ASP A 557 7.68 21.89 -20.16
C ASP A 557 7.53 20.61 -20.99
N TYR A 558 7.32 20.73 -22.31
CA TYR A 558 7.15 19.59 -23.18
C TYR A 558 8.38 18.68 -23.18
N GLY A 559 8.18 17.42 -22.86
CA GLY A 559 9.25 16.42 -22.80
C GLY A 559 10.08 16.43 -21.52
N LYS A 560 9.85 17.39 -20.60
CA LYS A 560 10.49 17.40 -19.29
C LYS A 560 9.91 16.31 -18.37
N GLN A 561 10.73 15.87 -17.41
CA GLN A 561 10.34 14.89 -16.37
C GLN A 561 9.30 15.51 -15.43
N LEU A 562 8.24 14.78 -15.09
CA LEU A 562 7.25 15.26 -14.14
C LEU A 562 7.83 15.46 -12.73
N ALA A 563 7.26 16.42 -12.02
CA ALA A 563 7.63 16.74 -10.66
C ALA A 563 7.63 15.51 -9.73
N TYR A 564 8.61 15.48 -8.81
CA TYR A 564 8.79 14.42 -7.82
C TYR A 564 8.93 12.99 -8.39
N THR A 565 9.33 12.86 -9.64
CA THR A 565 9.56 11.56 -10.27
C THR A 565 11.06 11.40 -10.55
N PRO A 566 11.80 10.60 -9.75
CA PRO A 566 13.22 10.35 -10.00
C PRO A 566 13.40 9.53 -11.28
N LEU A 567 14.47 9.79 -12.02
CA LEU A 567 14.82 9.00 -13.22
C LEU A 567 15.32 7.60 -12.83
N HIS A 568 16.10 7.54 -11.73
CA HIS A 568 16.64 6.30 -11.17
C HIS A 568 16.25 6.19 -9.69
N SER A 569 15.79 5.04 -9.27
CA SER A 569 15.54 4.71 -7.87
C SER A 569 15.76 3.24 -7.62
N GLY A 570 15.98 2.86 -6.36
CA GLY A 570 16.14 1.47 -6.01
C GLY A 570 16.34 1.25 -4.52
N ALA A 571 16.33 -0.02 -4.16
CA ALA A 571 16.58 -0.50 -2.82
C ALA A 571 17.46 -1.75 -2.87
N VAL A 572 18.37 -1.86 -1.91
CA VAL A 572 19.21 -3.06 -1.73
C VAL A 572 19.15 -3.45 -0.26
N SER A 573 19.11 -4.73 0.03
CA SER A 573 19.28 -5.25 1.38
C SER A 573 20.09 -6.53 1.36
N MET A 574 20.91 -6.72 2.38
CA MET A 574 21.66 -7.94 2.64
C MET A 574 21.43 -8.36 4.10
N ALA A 575 20.90 -9.54 4.29
CA ALA A 575 20.72 -10.15 5.59
C ALA A 575 21.73 -11.31 5.76
N TRP A 576 22.37 -11.36 6.92
CA TRP A 576 23.18 -12.49 7.35
C TRP A 576 22.46 -13.20 8.50
N GLU A 577 21.93 -14.38 8.21
CA GLU A 577 21.31 -15.25 9.21
C GLU A 577 22.33 -16.26 9.76
N ASN A 578 22.46 -16.24 11.07
CA ASN A 578 23.44 -17.05 11.79
C ASN A 578 22.93 -17.43 13.19
N PRO A 579 23.57 -18.37 13.90
CA PRO A 579 23.10 -18.85 15.22
C PRO A 579 23.21 -17.81 16.35
N TRP A 580 24.00 -16.74 16.18
CA TRP A 580 24.28 -15.78 17.26
C TRP A 580 23.37 -14.56 17.21
N VAL A 581 23.53 -13.72 16.21
CA VAL A 581 22.76 -12.48 16.00
C VAL A 581 22.61 -12.24 14.50
N ASN A 582 21.38 -12.23 14.02
CA ASN A 582 21.11 -11.90 12.63
C ASN A 582 21.37 -10.41 12.38
N ALA A 583 22.03 -10.11 11.30
CA ALA A 583 22.35 -8.74 10.89
C ALA A 583 21.71 -8.43 9.53
N VAL A 584 21.25 -7.21 9.36
CA VAL A 584 20.75 -6.71 8.08
C VAL A 584 21.28 -5.31 7.80
N VAL A 585 21.81 -5.11 6.61
CA VAL A 585 22.10 -3.79 6.06
C VAL A 585 21.15 -3.54 4.90
N SER A 586 20.55 -2.37 4.86
CA SER A 586 19.68 -2.01 3.76
C SER A 586 19.86 -0.56 3.34
N MET A 587 19.67 -0.29 2.07
CA MET A 587 19.79 1.04 1.47
C MET A 587 18.60 1.30 0.56
N THR A 588 18.10 2.53 0.58
CA THR A 588 17.18 3.07 -0.43
C THR A 588 17.79 4.32 -1.03
N ALA A 589 17.69 4.47 -2.35
CA ALA A 589 18.28 5.59 -3.06
C ALA A 589 17.35 6.11 -4.16
N ALA A 590 17.43 7.40 -4.44
CA ALA A 590 16.77 8.03 -5.58
C ALA A 590 17.65 9.13 -6.17
N SER A 591 17.63 9.25 -7.50
CA SER A 591 18.35 10.29 -8.22
C SER A 591 17.74 11.68 -7.97
N LYS A 592 18.46 12.71 -8.42
CA LYS A 592 17.96 14.09 -8.50
C LYS A 592 16.59 14.12 -9.19
N ARG A 593 15.69 14.97 -8.68
CA ARG A 593 14.34 15.18 -9.20
C ARG A 593 13.95 16.65 -9.05
N TRP A 594 12.79 17.01 -9.53
CA TRP A 594 12.31 18.37 -9.57
C TRP A 594 11.02 18.51 -8.77
N ALA A 595 10.83 19.64 -8.11
CA ALA A 595 9.60 19.93 -7.36
C ALA A 595 8.47 20.49 -8.25
N THR A 596 8.84 21.04 -9.43
CA THR A 596 7.91 21.51 -10.46
C THR A 596 8.33 20.97 -11.83
N ASN A 597 7.47 21.08 -12.83
CA ASN A 597 7.78 20.66 -14.19
C ASN A 597 8.72 21.62 -14.93
N GLU A 598 8.89 22.85 -14.45
CA GLU A 598 9.74 23.89 -15.07
C GLU A 598 11.25 23.58 -15.03
N HIS A 599 11.70 22.74 -14.08
CA HIS A 599 13.10 22.30 -13.94
C HIS A 599 14.08 23.46 -13.67
N THR A 600 13.70 24.43 -12.87
CA THR A 600 14.62 25.50 -12.46
C THR A 600 15.61 25.01 -11.39
N VAL A 601 16.75 25.68 -11.26
CA VAL A 601 17.74 25.35 -10.21
C VAL A 601 17.10 25.38 -8.82
N THR A 602 16.23 26.35 -8.58
CA THR A 602 15.54 26.56 -7.30
C THR A 602 14.51 25.47 -6.98
N THR A 603 14.00 24.73 -7.96
CA THR A 603 13.04 23.64 -7.78
C THR A 603 13.70 22.26 -7.74
N SER A 604 15.01 22.19 -7.84
CA SER A 604 15.79 20.97 -7.77
C SER A 604 15.72 20.34 -6.37
N VAL A 605 15.51 19.01 -6.31
CA VAL A 605 15.59 18.18 -5.11
C VAL A 605 16.76 17.22 -5.29
N PRO A 606 17.80 17.27 -4.44
CA PRO A 606 19.01 16.46 -4.58
C PRO A 606 18.75 14.96 -4.55
N ALA A 607 19.68 14.18 -5.11
CA ALA A 607 19.73 12.74 -4.93
C ALA A 607 19.99 12.40 -3.46
N TYR A 608 19.53 11.22 -3.03
CA TYR A 608 19.82 10.70 -1.70
C TYR A 608 20.08 9.20 -1.71
N ALA A 609 20.80 8.75 -0.69
CA ALA A 609 20.93 7.36 -0.29
C ALA A 609 20.76 7.29 1.25
N ASP A 610 19.80 6.48 1.69
CA ASP A 610 19.48 6.24 3.09
C ASP A 610 19.86 4.82 3.45
N VAL A 611 20.86 4.65 4.34
CA VAL A 611 21.41 3.36 4.76
C VAL A 611 20.97 3.05 6.18
N ASN A 612 20.47 1.83 6.39
CA ASN A 612 20.00 1.36 7.68
C ASN A 612 20.72 0.07 8.08
N LEU A 613 20.92 -0.10 9.38
CA LEU A 613 21.48 -1.30 10.01
C LEU A 613 20.47 -1.85 11.01
N GLY A 614 20.22 -3.14 10.96
CA GLY A 614 19.38 -3.84 11.92
C GLY A 614 20.08 -5.09 12.48
N LEU A 615 19.94 -5.31 13.77
CA LEU A 615 20.38 -6.51 14.46
C LEU A 615 19.18 -7.13 15.15
N TYR A 616 19.00 -8.46 15.01
CA TYR A 616 17.91 -9.13 15.70
C TYR A 616 18.26 -10.56 16.10
N ARG A 617 17.65 -11.02 17.21
CA ARG A 617 17.77 -12.39 17.67
C ARG A 617 16.43 -12.88 18.21
N THR A 618 16.08 -14.14 17.91
CA THR A 618 14.92 -14.81 18.48
C THR A 618 15.40 -15.82 19.50
N PHE A 619 14.98 -15.62 20.76
CA PHE A 619 15.16 -16.55 21.85
C PHE A 619 13.96 -17.46 21.92
N ARG A 620 14.16 -18.78 21.91
CA ARG A 620 13.11 -19.77 21.99
C ARG A 620 13.10 -20.40 23.37
N PHE A 621 12.02 -20.18 24.09
CA PHE A 621 11.73 -20.81 25.38
C PHE A 621 10.69 -21.90 25.19
N ARG A 622 10.44 -22.69 26.21
CA ARG A 622 9.52 -23.83 26.12
C ARG A 622 8.08 -23.42 25.75
N SER A 623 7.61 -22.30 26.27
CA SER A 623 6.21 -21.83 26.14
C SER A 623 6.07 -20.54 25.33
N PHE A 624 7.16 -19.84 25.02
CA PHE A 624 7.13 -18.60 24.28
C PHE A 624 8.40 -18.34 23.46
N GLN A 625 8.33 -17.41 22.56
CA GLN A 625 9.47 -16.89 21.80
C GLN A 625 9.59 -15.39 22.04
N LEU A 626 10.79 -14.93 22.30
CA LEU A 626 11.11 -13.50 22.42
C LEU A 626 12.06 -13.10 21.31
N GLU A 627 11.62 -12.20 20.45
CA GLU A 627 12.50 -11.54 19.46
C GLU A 627 12.91 -10.17 19.98
N ALA A 628 14.19 -9.95 20.14
CA ALA A 628 14.78 -8.65 20.43
C ALA A 628 15.41 -8.09 19.14
N ARG A 629 15.16 -6.82 18.85
CA ARG A 629 15.66 -6.15 17.66
C ARG A 629 16.12 -4.74 17.98
N ALA A 630 17.24 -4.33 17.37
CA ALA A 630 17.79 -2.97 17.39
C ALA A 630 18.01 -2.51 15.95
N ASP A 631 17.43 -1.37 15.57
CA ASP A 631 17.62 -0.77 14.26
C ASP A 631 18.26 0.62 14.42
N LEU A 632 19.19 0.93 13.52
CA LEU A 632 19.76 2.24 13.33
C LEU A 632 19.43 2.70 11.91
N THR A 633 18.56 3.68 11.82
CA THR A 633 18.12 4.26 10.54
C THR A 633 18.94 5.48 10.20
N ASN A 634 19.13 5.74 8.91
CA ASN A 634 19.97 6.81 8.39
C ASN A 634 21.36 6.82 9.06
N LEU A 635 22.06 5.68 8.93
CA LEU A 635 23.34 5.38 9.59
C LEU A 635 24.37 6.52 9.47
N PHE A 636 24.44 7.15 8.29
CA PHE A 636 25.39 8.22 8.00
C PHE A 636 24.87 9.62 8.33
N ASN A 637 23.70 9.73 8.96
CA ASN A 637 23.05 11.00 9.30
C ASN A 637 22.91 11.96 8.11
N HIS A 638 22.60 11.41 6.93
CA HIS A 638 22.45 12.20 5.72
C HIS A 638 21.19 13.06 5.79
N GLN A 639 21.33 14.37 5.54
CA GLN A 639 20.18 15.29 5.50
C GLN A 639 19.63 15.31 4.08
N TYR A 640 18.40 14.86 3.91
CA TYR A 640 17.74 14.79 2.61
C TYR A 640 16.24 15.09 2.70
N GLU A 641 15.65 15.34 1.56
CA GLU A 641 14.21 15.57 1.39
C GLU A 641 13.67 14.62 0.34
N VAL A 642 12.48 14.06 0.55
CA VAL A 642 11.71 13.36 -0.49
C VAL A 642 10.83 14.36 -1.22
N ILE A 643 10.15 15.20 -0.49
CA ILE A 643 9.39 16.35 -0.96
C ILE A 643 10.14 17.61 -0.52
N ARG A 644 10.28 18.57 -1.41
CA ARG A 644 10.99 19.82 -1.16
C ARG A 644 10.42 20.56 0.05
N ARG A 645 11.30 21.04 0.93
CA ARG A 645 10.97 21.68 2.21
C ARG A 645 10.32 20.76 3.26
N TYR A 646 10.39 19.45 3.03
CA TYR A 646 10.01 18.45 4.02
C TYR A 646 11.24 17.59 4.35
N PRO A 647 12.10 18.08 5.26
CA PRO A 647 13.31 17.36 5.63
C PRO A 647 12.95 16.01 6.25
N MET A 648 13.71 14.98 5.90
CA MET A 648 13.59 13.66 6.50
C MET A 648 14.37 13.59 7.81
N PRO A 649 14.00 12.68 8.75
CA PRO A 649 14.74 12.46 9.97
C PRO A 649 16.19 12.11 9.70
N GLY A 650 17.12 12.67 10.47
CA GLY A 650 18.51 12.24 10.53
C GLY A 650 18.66 10.86 11.15
N ARG A 651 19.87 10.52 11.61
CA ARG A 651 20.12 9.24 12.28
C ARG A 651 19.19 9.04 13.47
N ALA A 652 18.55 7.87 13.52
CA ALA A 652 17.63 7.49 14.56
C ALA A 652 17.77 6.02 14.95
N TYR A 653 17.52 5.70 16.19
CA TYR A 653 17.49 4.33 16.69
C TYR A 653 16.07 3.86 16.99
N ARG A 654 15.86 2.56 16.95
CA ARG A 654 14.63 1.90 17.37
C ARG A 654 14.97 0.56 18.01
N PHE A 655 14.41 0.32 19.20
CA PHE A 655 14.44 -0.97 19.86
C PHE A 655 13.04 -1.59 19.83
N SER A 656 12.98 -2.89 19.62
CA SER A 656 11.72 -3.62 19.69
C SER A 656 11.90 -4.97 20.37
N ALA A 657 10.92 -5.32 21.18
CA ALA A 657 10.76 -6.63 21.78
C ALA A 657 9.41 -7.21 21.35
N LEU A 658 9.41 -8.42 20.84
CA LEU A 658 8.21 -9.12 20.39
C LEU A 658 8.15 -10.48 21.06
N LEU A 659 7.18 -10.64 21.95
CA LEU A 659 6.86 -11.88 22.62
C LEU A 659 5.75 -12.61 21.87
N ARG A 660 5.89 -13.91 21.63
CA ARG A 660 4.87 -14.79 21.02
C ARG A 660 4.72 -16.07 21.82
N TRP A 661 3.48 -16.54 22.01
CA TRP A 661 3.16 -17.80 22.69
C TRP A 661 2.05 -18.59 22.00
#